data_01a51896c08cda1a9e1e9c59087e065e
#
_entry.id   01a51896c08cda1a9e1e9c59087e065e
#
_cell.length_a   1.000
_cell.length_b   1.000
_cell.length_c   1.000
_cell.angle_alpha   90.00
_cell.angle_beta   90.00
_cell.angle_gamma   90.00
#
_symmetry.space_group_name_H-M   'P 1'
#
loop_
_entity.id
_entity.type
_entity.pdbx_description
1 polymer ?
#
loop_
_entity_poly.entity_id
_entity_poly.type
_entity_poly.pdbx_seq_one_letter_code
_entity_poly.pdbx_strand_id
1 'polypeptide(L)'
;MNKSIKTILALWAIILLVSGISSCKKDFLNEELKTQRNTDYFKTPEGITDLADALYNHYRLFFMSREQSVSTTQCGTDEFIVGGDQAQQTWNDYNSNLGSIVPDVPTSNVTKTYEIWDMMYKAISDANFLLANVDAIITDVDISKLFTAEASFLRAISYFRLVQQYGPVVLKLQPSEGVDKFFVRASKEECVNQIIADLRTAYAGLPAAEAKEGKLYKDVAAHFLAKALLYRCSEINDGWNSSYKTADLAEIITLADEVIAHHALATNYADIFAYTGPDGANEKLPEVIFAAQFSSTTTIAADGNGNYNHLLFLSVYQTLTGFVRDIAGGREYQRCRTNEYAYSVFDMDNDSRFWKSFKTKANLNNVSNLAQLNGTDPNTATNVTYAKGDLGLVYIINKAGDTRFSNPTSGGTPLVKSTHTGVYFNNPVTGKPTPHSYPRYLANGSGYLSLPGNVSRFPSLSKWLDGSRIAVAATAGRRDGIYARVAETYLIKAEALIRQSKYAEAITVMNIVRARAQFKAGEDRAAYKDGGAAVLTNSNAPKNADGSLINSNSTSNSYYESLNIPVTTAASDITTGITPTSLPAVDEAIITKLGLSSAYDRMMCFLLNERSRELYGELLRWEDLARTKTLLSRAKTYNEGAVAAIQEKHYLRPLPQTFLDNIYNADGHALTADEKAAMQNPGY
;
A
#
# COMPACT_ATOMS: atom_id res chain seq x y z
N MET A 1 -5.61 -11.70 -88.53
CA MET A 1 -6.10 -12.13 -87.15
C MET A 1 -7.56 -12.55 -87.29
N ASN A 2 -7.82 -13.84 -87.18
CA ASN A 2 -9.09 -14.48 -87.49
C ASN A 2 -10.25 -13.93 -86.64
N LYS A 3 -11.42 -13.73 -87.26
CA LYS A 3 -12.65 -13.28 -86.56
C LYS A 3 -12.91 -14.11 -85.28
N SER A 4 -12.65 -15.39 -85.29
CA SER A 4 -12.78 -16.33 -84.13
C SER A 4 -11.91 -15.93 -82.94
N ILE A 5 -10.68 -15.42 -83.13
CA ILE A 5 -9.78 -15.02 -82.02
C ILE A 5 -10.30 -13.74 -81.37
N LYS A 6 -10.88 -12.79 -82.13
CA LYS A 6 -11.46 -11.57 -81.55
C LYS A 6 -12.70 -11.90 -80.67
N THR A 7 -13.52 -12.87 -81.13
CA THR A 7 -14.70 -13.29 -80.37
C THR A 7 -14.30 -14.03 -79.07
N ILE A 8 -13.29 -14.86 -79.09
CA ILE A 8 -12.77 -15.55 -77.89
C ILE A 8 -12.15 -14.54 -76.89
N LEU A 9 -11.37 -13.56 -77.35
CA LEU A 9 -10.82 -12.50 -76.51
C LEU A 9 -11.90 -11.60 -75.91
N ALA A 10 -12.99 -11.30 -76.66
CA ALA A 10 -14.10 -10.55 -76.14
C ALA A 10 -14.90 -11.35 -75.08
N LEU A 11 -15.09 -12.66 -75.28
CA LEU A 11 -15.69 -13.53 -74.25
C LEU A 11 -14.85 -13.63 -72.97
N TRP A 12 -13.55 -13.75 -73.08
CA TRP A 12 -12.64 -13.75 -71.94
C TRP A 12 -12.62 -12.41 -71.21
N ALA A 13 -12.72 -11.29 -71.90
CA ALA A 13 -12.82 -9.96 -71.29
C ALA A 13 -14.15 -9.78 -70.54
N ILE A 14 -15.27 -10.33 -71.05
CA ILE A 14 -16.57 -10.30 -70.41
C ILE A 14 -16.58 -11.21 -69.14
N ILE A 15 -15.97 -12.40 -69.23
CA ILE A 15 -15.84 -13.31 -68.08
C ILE A 15 -14.98 -12.69 -66.97
N LEU A 16 -13.87 -12.00 -67.33
CA LEU A 16 -13.05 -11.25 -66.36
C LEU A 16 -13.78 -10.06 -65.74
N LEU A 17 -14.62 -9.36 -66.52
CA LEU A 17 -15.42 -8.24 -65.98
C LEU A 17 -16.54 -8.72 -65.04
N VAL A 18 -17.20 -9.86 -65.35
CA VAL A 18 -18.25 -10.44 -64.48
C VAL A 18 -17.71 -11.07 -63.23
N SER A 19 -16.51 -11.66 -63.26
CA SER A 19 -15.83 -12.17 -62.05
C SER A 19 -15.32 -11.08 -61.11
N GLY A 20 -15.15 -9.83 -61.61
CA GLY A 20 -14.76 -8.68 -60.80
C GLY A 20 -15.90 -8.03 -60.00
N ILE A 21 -17.18 -8.35 -60.33
CA ILE A 21 -18.35 -7.73 -59.71
C ILE A 21 -18.93 -8.56 -58.54
N SER A 22 -18.46 -9.81 -58.37
CA SER A 22 -18.92 -10.69 -57.29
C SER A 22 -18.09 -10.66 -56.03
N SER A 23 -17.13 -9.73 -55.91
CA SER A 23 -16.22 -9.64 -54.80
C SER A 23 -16.43 -8.38 -53.97
N CYS A 24 -17.50 -8.35 -53.21
CA CYS A 24 -17.59 -7.64 -51.92
C CYS A 24 -18.94 -7.93 -51.33
N LYS A 25 -19.09 -9.03 -50.64
CA LYS A 25 -20.12 -9.11 -49.61
C LYS A 25 -19.71 -8.09 -48.53
N LYS A 26 -20.62 -7.19 -48.19
CA LYS A 26 -20.48 -6.21 -47.11
C LYS A 26 -20.04 -6.86 -45.78
N ASP A 27 -20.33 -8.14 -45.63
CA ASP A 27 -20.00 -8.95 -44.45
C ASP A 27 -18.50 -9.29 -44.34
N PHE A 28 -17.68 -9.20 -45.44
CA PHE A 28 -16.25 -9.44 -45.37
C PHE A 28 -15.47 -8.29 -44.71
N LEU A 29 -16.07 -7.13 -44.57
CA LEU A 29 -15.49 -5.96 -43.87
C LEU A 29 -16.06 -5.77 -42.46
N ASN A 30 -17.01 -6.61 -42.04
CA ASN A 30 -17.41 -6.68 -40.65
C ASN A 30 -16.42 -7.58 -39.88
N GLU A 31 -15.48 -6.95 -39.23
CA GLU A 31 -14.61 -7.61 -38.27
C GLU A 31 -15.48 -8.12 -37.09
N GLU A 32 -15.90 -9.38 -37.15
CA GLU A 32 -16.38 -10.05 -35.95
C GLU A 32 -15.20 -10.33 -35.04
N LEU A 33 -15.12 -9.61 -33.95
CA LEU A 33 -14.14 -9.87 -32.88
C LEU A 33 -14.42 -11.25 -32.26
N LYS A 34 -13.83 -12.29 -32.83
CA LYS A 34 -13.99 -13.69 -32.36
C LYS A 34 -13.23 -14.02 -31.08
N THR A 35 -12.32 -13.14 -30.67
CA THR A 35 -11.41 -13.35 -29.53
C THR A 35 -11.61 -12.35 -28.38
N GLN A 36 -12.43 -11.31 -28.57
CA GLN A 36 -12.76 -10.32 -27.54
C GLN A 36 -14.27 -10.14 -27.42
N ARG A 37 -14.74 -9.93 -26.19
CA ARG A 37 -16.14 -9.60 -25.91
C ARG A 37 -16.43 -8.21 -26.44
N ASN A 38 -17.46 -8.06 -27.28
CA ASN A 38 -17.90 -6.77 -27.82
C ASN A 38 -18.93 -6.12 -26.89
N THR A 39 -19.31 -4.88 -27.18
CA THR A 39 -20.30 -4.12 -26.40
C THR A 39 -21.67 -4.82 -26.35
N ASP A 40 -22.06 -5.58 -27.40
CA ASP A 40 -23.34 -6.29 -27.42
C ASP A 40 -23.36 -7.48 -26.45
N TYR A 41 -22.21 -8.12 -26.21
CA TYR A 41 -22.10 -9.14 -25.17
C TYR A 41 -22.45 -8.57 -23.79
N PHE A 42 -21.95 -7.37 -23.46
CA PHE A 42 -22.24 -6.73 -22.17
C PHE A 42 -23.68 -6.21 -22.03
N LYS A 43 -24.50 -6.31 -23.08
CA LYS A 43 -25.95 -6.07 -23.03
C LYS A 43 -26.76 -7.35 -22.84
N THR A 44 -26.12 -8.44 -22.44
CA THR A 44 -26.78 -9.70 -22.06
C THR A 44 -26.69 -9.91 -20.53
N PRO A 45 -27.56 -10.73 -19.92
CA PRO A 45 -27.49 -11.04 -18.48
C PRO A 45 -26.13 -11.60 -18.06
N GLU A 46 -25.55 -12.49 -18.85
CA GLU A 46 -24.22 -13.04 -18.60
C GLU A 46 -23.14 -11.96 -18.67
N GLY A 47 -23.22 -11.09 -19.67
CA GLY A 47 -22.26 -10.01 -19.86
C GLY A 47 -22.31 -8.96 -18.75
N ILE A 48 -23.49 -8.61 -18.24
CA ILE A 48 -23.65 -7.73 -17.07
C ILE A 48 -23.08 -8.39 -15.81
N THR A 49 -23.30 -9.70 -15.61
CA THR A 49 -22.75 -10.44 -14.48
C THR A 49 -21.20 -10.46 -14.52
N ASP A 50 -20.63 -10.78 -15.69
CA ASP A 50 -19.19 -10.75 -15.90
C ASP A 50 -18.59 -9.35 -15.68
N LEU A 51 -19.32 -8.29 -16.08
CA LEU A 51 -18.87 -6.91 -15.86
C LEU A 51 -18.90 -6.53 -14.37
N ALA A 52 -19.92 -6.97 -13.64
CA ALA A 52 -19.99 -6.77 -12.19
C ALA A 52 -18.79 -7.42 -11.47
N ASP A 53 -18.42 -8.63 -11.84
CA ASP A 53 -17.22 -9.29 -11.30
C ASP A 53 -15.91 -8.60 -11.75
N ALA A 54 -15.85 -8.12 -13.00
CA ALA A 54 -14.67 -7.42 -13.52
C ALA A 54 -14.38 -6.10 -12.79
N LEU A 55 -15.41 -5.41 -12.25
CA LEU A 55 -15.23 -4.17 -11.49
C LEU A 55 -14.34 -4.36 -10.25
N TYR A 56 -14.46 -5.49 -9.53
CA TYR A 56 -13.59 -5.82 -8.40
C TYR A 56 -12.12 -5.95 -8.82
N ASN A 57 -11.88 -6.45 -10.03
CA ASN A 57 -10.52 -6.66 -10.53
C ASN A 57 -9.77 -5.34 -10.78
N HIS A 58 -10.45 -4.27 -11.23
CA HIS A 58 -9.82 -2.96 -11.42
C HIS A 58 -9.23 -2.44 -10.10
N TYR A 59 -10.00 -2.53 -9.01
CA TYR A 59 -9.59 -2.06 -7.71
C TYR A 59 -8.45 -2.91 -7.14
N ARG A 60 -8.55 -4.23 -7.27
CA ARG A 60 -7.52 -5.17 -6.86
C ARG A 60 -6.20 -4.92 -7.58
N LEU A 61 -6.22 -4.78 -8.90
CA LEU A 61 -5.03 -4.56 -9.71
C LEU A 61 -4.30 -3.29 -9.32
N PHE A 62 -5.02 -2.20 -9.13
CA PHE A 62 -4.40 -0.92 -8.79
C PHE A 62 -3.70 -0.97 -7.42
N PHE A 63 -4.42 -1.38 -6.37
CA PHE A 63 -3.90 -1.28 -5.00
C PHE A 63 -2.92 -2.38 -4.62
N MET A 64 -3.04 -3.56 -5.23
CA MET A 64 -2.28 -4.72 -4.78
C MET A 64 -1.27 -5.21 -5.80
N SER A 65 -1.48 -4.96 -7.09
CA SER A 65 -0.64 -5.53 -8.16
C SER A 65 0.22 -4.50 -8.89
N ARG A 66 0.37 -3.30 -8.36
CA ARG A 66 1.17 -2.22 -8.96
C ARG A 66 2.00 -1.47 -7.91
N GLU A 67 3.18 -1.01 -8.31
CA GLU A 67 4.05 -0.19 -7.44
C GLU A 67 3.45 1.19 -7.13
N GLN A 68 2.56 1.68 -7.99
CA GLN A 68 1.89 2.97 -7.84
C GLN A 68 1.01 3.04 -6.59
N SER A 69 0.57 1.92 -6.06
CA SER A 69 -0.10 1.89 -4.75
C SER A 69 0.76 2.51 -3.66
N VAL A 70 2.03 2.11 -3.58
CA VAL A 70 3.01 2.62 -2.59
C VAL A 70 3.47 4.03 -2.95
N SER A 71 3.74 4.30 -4.24
CA SER A 71 4.19 5.63 -4.69
C SER A 71 3.22 6.72 -4.27
N THR A 72 1.92 6.46 -4.41
CA THR A 72 0.86 7.44 -4.15
C THR A 72 0.47 7.56 -2.70
N THR A 73 0.70 6.52 -1.89
CA THR A 73 0.19 6.44 -0.52
C THR A 73 1.27 6.50 0.56
N GLN A 74 2.50 6.12 0.24
CA GLN A 74 3.58 5.99 1.23
C GLN A 74 4.77 6.91 0.94
N CYS A 75 5.14 7.08 -0.34
CA CYS A 75 6.28 7.90 -0.69
C CYS A 75 6.02 9.39 -0.44
N GLY A 76 7.05 10.10 0.00
CA GLY A 76 6.97 11.54 0.31
C GLY A 76 6.32 11.86 1.66
N THR A 77 6.10 10.87 2.51
CA THR A 77 5.48 11.04 3.84
C THR A 77 6.53 11.05 4.96
N ASP A 78 6.07 11.07 6.20
CA ASP A 78 6.91 10.90 7.38
C ASP A 78 7.22 9.42 7.71
N GLU A 79 6.46 8.45 7.19
CA GLU A 79 6.65 7.02 7.49
C GLU A 79 7.83 6.40 6.75
N PHE A 80 7.94 6.70 5.46
CA PHE A 80 8.96 6.08 4.61
C PHE A 80 9.70 7.12 3.79
N ILE A 81 10.97 6.81 3.51
CA ILE A 81 11.80 7.49 2.53
C ILE A 81 12.23 6.47 1.47
N VAL A 82 12.78 6.97 0.37
CA VAL A 82 13.28 6.07 -0.67
C VAL A 82 14.44 5.21 -0.18
N GLY A 83 14.44 3.93 -0.54
CA GLY A 83 15.50 2.99 -0.21
C GLY A 83 16.61 2.95 -1.25
N GLY A 84 17.38 1.85 -1.27
CA GLY A 84 18.53 1.69 -2.15
C GLY A 84 18.20 1.62 -3.63
N ASP A 85 16.99 1.23 -3.99
CA ASP A 85 16.46 1.38 -5.35
C ASP A 85 15.63 2.68 -5.41
N GLN A 86 16.07 3.61 -6.24
CA GLN A 86 15.55 4.97 -6.31
C GLN A 86 14.35 5.13 -7.28
N ALA A 87 13.71 4.05 -7.70
CA ALA A 87 12.61 4.12 -8.67
C ALA A 87 11.43 5.00 -8.21
N GLN A 88 11.26 5.23 -6.91
CA GLN A 88 10.21 6.07 -6.35
C GLN A 88 10.72 7.45 -5.88
N GLN A 89 11.93 7.83 -6.25
CA GLN A 89 12.56 9.05 -5.73
C GLN A 89 11.75 10.31 -6.05
N THR A 90 11.23 10.44 -7.25
CA THR A 90 10.43 11.60 -7.65
C THR A 90 9.18 11.80 -6.79
N TRP A 91 8.51 10.70 -6.40
CA TRP A 91 7.36 10.74 -5.50
C TRP A 91 7.77 11.11 -4.08
N ASN A 92 8.98 10.68 -3.67
CA ASN A 92 9.52 10.97 -2.34
C ASN A 92 10.01 12.41 -2.22
N ASP A 93 10.73 12.90 -3.23
CA ASP A 93 11.45 14.17 -3.18
C ASP A 93 10.61 15.36 -3.67
N TYR A 94 9.44 15.11 -4.27
CA TYR A 94 8.59 16.16 -4.86
C TYR A 94 9.33 17.04 -5.88
N ASN A 95 10.29 16.46 -6.61
CA ASN A 95 11.08 17.20 -7.60
C ASN A 95 10.27 17.54 -8.86
N SER A 96 10.83 18.33 -9.76
CA SER A 96 10.17 18.83 -10.97
C SER A 96 9.66 17.72 -11.91
N ASN A 97 10.21 16.52 -11.82
CA ASN A 97 9.78 15.39 -12.64
C ASN A 97 8.41 14.82 -12.22
N LEU A 98 7.87 15.21 -11.06
CA LEU A 98 6.55 14.75 -10.62
C LEU A 98 5.44 15.14 -11.61
N GLY A 99 5.57 16.28 -12.30
CA GLY A 99 4.66 16.72 -13.36
C GLY A 99 5.11 16.33 -14.78
N SER A 100 6.28 15.77 -14.92
CA SER A 100 6.88 15.49 -16.22
C SER A 100 6.28 14.24 -16.86
N ILE A 101 6.01 14.33 -18.17
CA ILE A 101 5.74 13.20 -19.03
C ILE A 101 7.04 12.86 -19.73
N VAL A 102 7.82 12.03 -19.19
CA VAL A 102 8.71 11.28 -20.07
C VAL A 102 8.14 9.86 -20.13
N PRO A 103 7.33 9.52 -21.15
CA PRO A 103 7.03 8.14 -21.41
C PRO A 103 8.36 7.47 -21.71
N ASP A 104 8.63 6.35 -21.05
CA ASP A 104 9.68 5.41 -21.45
C ASP A 104 11.13 5.92 -21.51
N VAL A 105 11.59 6.65 -20.52
CA VAL A 105 13.03 6.56 -20.24
C VAL A 105 13.25 5.22 -19.53
N PRO A 106 14.01 4.29 -20.14
CA PRO A 106 14.22 2.95 -19.58
C PRO A 106 14.94 2.91 -18.23
N THR A 107 15.32 4.05 -17.71
CA THR A 107 16.01 4.22 -16.44
C THR A 107 15.07 4.80 -15.39
N SER A 108 14.29 3.94 -14.79
CA SER A 108 13.94 3.83 -13.39
C SER A 108 13.17 4.96 -12.67
N ASN A 109 13.03 6.18 -13.13
CA ASN A 109 12.51 7.28 -12.32
C ASN A 109 11.26 7.97 -12.90
N VAL A 110 10.54 7.31 -13.79
CA VAL A 110 9.36 7.89 -14.44
C VAL A 110 8.15 7.71 -13.52
N THR A 111 7.63 8.83 -13.11
CA THR A 111 6.33 8.88 -12.44
C THR A 111 5.26 8.51 -13.45
N LYS A 112 4.78 7.29 -13.36
CA LYS A 112 3.59 6.86 -14.12
C LYS A 112 2.33 7.43 -13.45
N THR A 113 2.28 8.75 -13.29
CA THR A 113 1.11 9.44 -12.68
C THR A 113 -0.16 9.18 -13.46
N TYR A 114 -0.06 8.95 -14.78
CA TYR A 114 -1.18 8.62 -15.63
C TYR A 114 -1.80 7.25 -15.32
N GLU A 115 -1.05 6.28 -14.78
CA GLU A 115 -1.60 4.94 -14.52
C GLU A 115 -2.76 4.96 -13.54
N ILE A 116 -2.70 5.81 -12.49
CA ILE A 116 -3.82 5.96 -11.55
C ILE A 116 -5.03 6.53 -12.26
N TRP A 117 -4.81 7.61 -13.01
CA TRP A 117 -5.84 8.29 -13.77
C TRP A 117 -6.55 7.34 -14.73
N ASP A 118 -5.77 6.66 -15.56
CA ASP A 118 -6.29 5.75 -16.58
C ASP A 118 -7.03 4.55 -15.96
N MET A 119 -6.46 3.93 -14.93
CA MET A 119 -7.09 2.79 -14.27
C MET A 119 -8.40 3.17 -13.56
N MET A 120 -8.43 4.31 -12.88
CA MET A 120 -9.64 4.75 -12.17
C MET A 120 -10.73 5.15 -13.17
N TYR A 121 -10.41 5.89 -14.25
CA TYR A 121 -11.39 6.23 -15.27
C TYR A 121 -11.89 5.03 -16.07
N LYS A 122 -11.07 4.01 -16.26
CA LYS A 122 -11.51 2.74 -16.84
C LYS A 122 -12.54 2.06 -15.93
N ALA A 123 -12.26 1.96 -14.64
CA ALA A 123 -13.23 1.42 -13.67
C ALA A 123 -14.52 2.22 -13.61
N ILE A 124 -14.44 3.56 -13.67
CA ILE A 124 -15.60 4.45 -13.74
C ILE A 124 -16.41 4.22 -15.01
N SER A 125 -15.75 4.06 -16.16
CA SER A 125 -16.42 3.79 -17.43
C SER A 125 -17.20 2.48 -17.40
N ASP A 126 -16.58 1.41 -16.87
CA ASP A 126 -17.20 0.10 -16.78
C ASP A 126 -18.38 0.13 -15.78
N ALA A 127 -18.24 0.83 -14.66
CA ALA A 127 -19.32 1.04 -13.69
C ALA A 127 -20.47 1.84 -14.28
N ASN A 128 -20.19 2.91 -15.04
CA ASN A 128 -21.23 3.70 -15.73
C ASN A 128 -22.03 2.87 -16.74
N PHE A 129 -21.34 2.01 -17.49
CA PHE A 129 -22.00 1.11 -18.43
C PHE A 129 -22.94 0.14 -17.71
N LEU A 130 -22.49 -0.48 -16.60
CA LEU A 130 -23.31 -1.36 -15.80
C LEU A 130 -24.54 -0.62 -15.25
N LEU A 131 -24.34 0.52 -14.60
CA LEU A 131 -25.41 1.33 -14.00
C LEU A 131 -26.46 1.80 -15.01
N ALA A 132 -26.04 2.07 -16.24
CA ALA A 132 -26.97 2.51 -17.31
C ALA A 132 -27.80 1.36 -17.89
N ASN A 133 -27.40 0.11 -17.75
CA ASN A 133 -28.01 -1.02 -18.46
C ASN A 133 -28.58 -2.10 -17.53
N VAL A 134 -28.21 -2.16 -16.26
CA VAL A 134 -28.53 -3.28 -15.37
C VAL A 134 -30.03 -3.48 -15.20
N ASP A 135 -30.81 -2.44 -14.96
CA ASP A 135 -32.28 -2.53 -14.76
C ASP A 135 -33.02 -2.98 -15.99
N ALA A 136 -32.51 -2.68 -17.20
CA ALA A 136 -33.12 -3.09 -18.46
C ALA A 136 -32.78 -4.56 -18.83
N ILE A 137 -31.66 -5.09 -18.31
CA ILE A 137 -31.15 -6.40 -18.71
C ILE A 137 -31.43 -7.46 -17.65
N ILE A 138 -31.26 -7.13 -16.37
CA ILE A 138 -31.46 -8.03 -15.23
C ILE A 138 -32.90 -7.91 -14.75
N THR A 139 -33.70 -8.93 -14.99
CA THR A 139 -35.13 -8.96 -14.62
C THR A 139 -35.38 -9.30 -13.14
N ASP A 140 -34.41 -9.91 -12.49
CA ASP A 140 -34.44 -10.16 -11.03
C ASP A 140 -34.12 -8.86 -10.30
N VAL A 141 -35.10 -8.35 -9.55
CA VAL A 141 -35.01 -7.04 -8.86
C VAL A 141 -33.93 -7.03 -7.78
N ASP A 142 -33.73 -8.14 -7.06
CA ASP A 142 -32.75 -8.22 -5.99
C ASP A 142 -31.31 -8.28 -6.57
N ILE A 143 -31.13 -9.01 -7.67
CA ILE A 143 -29.85 -9.06 -8.38
C ILE A 143 -29.54 -7.70 -9.03
N SER A 144 -30.54 -7.05 -9.67
CA SER A 144 -30.35 -5.71 -10.24
C SER A 144 -29.94 -4.70 -9.16
N LYS A 145 -30.62 -4.71 -8.03
CA LYS A 145 -30.30 -3.85 -6.88
C LYS A 145 -28.89 -4.12 -6.33
N LEU A 146 -28.49 -5.39 -6.23
CA LEU A 146 -27.14 -5.77 -5.79
C LEU A 146 -26.07 -5.23 -6.75
N PHE A 147 -26.20 -5.46 -8.04
CA PHE A 147 -25.23 -5.00 -9.03
C PHE A 147 -25.18 -3.46 -9.10
N THR A 148 -26.31 -2.78 -8.95
CA THR A 148 -26.36 -1.31 -8.84
C THR A 148 -25.56 -0.83 -7.63
N ALA A 149 -25.71 -1.48 -6.49
CA ALA A 149 -25.01 -1.14 -5.27
C ALA A 149 -23.50 -1.41 -5.38
N GLU A 150 -23.09 -2.56 -5.92
CA GLU A 150 -21.69 -2.90 -6.17
C GLU A 150 -21.03 -1.92 -7.13
N ALA A 151 -21.67 -1.62 -8.27
CA ALA A 151 -21.14 -0.67 -9.26
C ALA A 151 -21.05 0.76 -8.70
N SER A 152 -22.04 1.20 -7.93
CA SER A 152 -22.02 2.50 -7.26
C SER A 152 -20.85 2.59 -6.28
N PHE A 153 -20.64 1.56 -5.45
CA PHE A 153 -19.49 1.53 -4.55
C PHE A 153 -18.17 1.62 -5.30
N LEU A 154 -17.97 0.80 -6.33
CA LEU A 154 -16.69 0.73 -7.07
C LEU A 154 -16.44 1.99 -7.89
N ARG A 155 -17.49 2.65 -8.41
CA ARG A 155 -17.40 3.98 -9.00
C ARG A 155 -16.99 5.03 -7.96
N ALA A 156 -17.63 5.01 -6.81
CA ALA A 156 -17.37 5.95 -5.72
C ALA A 156 -15.91 5.89 -5.24
N ILE A 157 -15.37 4.69 -4.95
CA ILE A 157 -13.99 4.56 -4.49
C ILE A 157 -12.97 4.92 -5.59
N SER A 158 -13.31 4.71 -6.86
CA SER A 158 -12.48 5.15 -7.99
C SER A 158 -12.41 6.67 -8.07
N TYR A 159 -13.55 7.36 -7.99
CA TYR A 159 -13.58 8.83 -7.89
C TYR A 159 -12.91 9.32 -6.60
N PHE A 160 -13.13 8.65 -5.49
CA PHE A 160 -12.52 9.04 -4.22
C PHE A 160 -10.99 9.04 -4.31
N ARG A 161 -10.41 8.01 -4.92
CA ARG A 161 -8.97 7.96 -5.18
C ARG A 161 -8.51 9.11 -6.10
N LEU A 162 -9.23 9.39 -7.17
CA LEU A 162 -8.90 10.51 -8.07
C LEU A 162 -8.94 11.85 -7.33
N VAL A 163 -9.99 12.10 -6.55
CA VAL A 163 -10.17 13.37 -5.82
C VAL A 163 -9.12 13.55 -4.73
N GLN A 164 -8.76 12.49 -4.01
CA GLN A 164 -7.68 12.54 -3.03
C GLN A 164 -6.33 12.93 -3.64
N GLN A 165 -6.03 12.41 -4.85
CA GLN A 165 -4.75 12.66 -5.51
C GLN A 165 -4.75 13.96 -6.33
N TYR A 166 -5.83 14.27 -7.05
CA TYR A 166 -5.86 15.36 -8.06
C TYR A 166 -6.80 16.51 -7.72
N GLY A 167 -7.60 16.42 -6.67
CA GLY A 167 -8.61 17.42 -6.31
C GLY A 167 -9.81 17.42 -7.26
N PRO A 168 -10.20 18.55 -7.86
CA PRO A 168 -11.21 18.60 -8.90
C PRO A 168 -10.87 17.70 -10.08
N VAL A 169 -11.83 16.89 -10.55
CA VAL A 169 -11.63 15.96 -11.67
C VAL A 169 -12.82 16.00 -12.64
N VAL A 170 -12.71 15.36 -13.79
CA VAL A 170 -13.83 15.21 -14.71
C VAL A 170 -14.86 14.25 -14.11
N LEU A 171 -16.07 14.75 -13.88
CA LEU A 171 -17.16 13.97 -13.30
C LEU A 171 -18.06 13.43 -14.43
N LYS A 172 -17.76 12.23 -14.93
CA LYS A 172 -18.53 11.55 -15.96
C LYS A 172 -19.37 10.43 -15.32
N LEU A 173 -20.68 10.52 -15.43
CA LEU A 173 -21.64 9.62 -14.77
C LEU A 173 -22.44 8.76 -15.76
N GLN A 174 -22.24 8.97 -17.07
CA GLN A 174 -22.89 8.23 -18.14
C GLN A 174 -21.86 7.52 -19.02
N PRO A 175 -22.22 6.43 -19.66
CA PRO A 175 -21.37 5.79 -20.68
C PRO A 175 -20.97 6.78 -21.78
N SER A 176 -19.84 6.54 -22.43
CA SER A 176 -19.45 7.27 -23.64
C SER A 176 -20.18 6.68 -24.84
N GLU A 177 -20.79 7.55 -25.65
CA GLU A 177 -21.45 7.16 -26.93
C GLU A 177 -20.49 7.24 -28.12
N GLY A 178 -19.25 7.61 -27.90
CA GLY A 178 -18.21 7.78 -28.92
C GLY A 178 -16.91 8.26 -28.33
N VAL A 179 -16.08 8.92 -29.16
CA VAL A 179 -14.82 9.51 -28.70
C VAL A 179 -15.07 10.94 -28.24
N ASP A 180 -15.30 11.10 -26.94
CA ASP A 180 -15.36 12.43 -26.34
C ASP A 180 -13.94 12.99 -26.20
N LYS A 181 -13.76 14.25 -26.59
CA LYS A 181 -12.48 14.96 -26.45
C LYS A 181 -12.60 16.25 -25.64
N PHE A 182 -13.78 16.75 -25.40
CA PHE A 182 -14.02 17.94 -24.59
C PHE A 182 -14.43 17.55 -23.18
N PHE A 183 -13.67 18.00 -22.19
CA PHE A 183 -13.93 17.71 -20.79
C PHE A 183 -13.69 18.95 -19.93
N VAL A 184 -14.54 19.14 -18.93
CA VAL A 184 -14.44 20.16 -17.90
C VAL A 184 -14.32 19.47 -16.55
N ARG A 185 -13.46 19.99 -15.69
CA ARG A 185 -13.34 19.50 -14.31
C ARG A 185 -14.53 19.99 -13.49
N ALA A 186 -15.22 19.10 -12.81
CA ALA A 186 -16.20 19.48 -11.79
C ALA A 186 -15.47 20.06 -10.56
N SER A 187 -16.17 20.88 -9.80
CA SER A 187 -15.64 21.36 -8.53
C SER A 187 -15.35 20.19 -7.57
N LYS A 188 -14.45 20.43 -6.63
CA LYS A 188 -14.13 19.42 -5.61
C LYS A 188 -15.35 19.04 -4.78
N GLU A 189 -16.20 20.02 -4.47
CA GLU A 189 -17.47 19.81 -3.76
C GLU A 189 -18.41 18.89 -4.52
N GLU A 190 -18.64 19.14 -5.82
CA GLU A 190 -19.47 18.29 -6.69
C GLU A 190 -18.95 16.86 -6.74
N CYS A 191 -17.61 16.69 -6.92
CA CYS A 191 -16.99 15.36 -6.94
C CYS A 191 -17.19 14.62 -5.61
N VAL A 192 -16.96 15.27 -4.48
CA VAL A 192 -17.12 14.64 -3.15
C VAL A 192 -18.58 14.32 -2.86
N ASN A 193 -19.50 15.19 -3.24
CA ASN A 193 -20.94 14.96 -3.07
C ASN A 193 -21.41 13.77 -3.89
N GLN A 194 -20.90 13.59 -5.12
CA GLN A 194 -21.21 12.41 -5.93
C GLN A 194 -20.67 11.14 -5.33
N ILE A 195 -19.43 11.15 -4.83
CA ILE A 195 -18.82 10.01 -4.13
C ILE A 195 -19.70 9.57 -2.95
N ILE A 196 -20.15 10.53 -2.14
CA ILE A 196 -21.02 10.26 -0.98
C ILE A 196 -22.38 9.74 -1.43
N ALA A 197 -22.95 10.27 -2.51
CA ALA A 197 -24.24 9.80 -3.06
C ALA A 197 -24.13 8.32 -3.52
N ASP A 198 -23.07 7.98 -4.25
CA ASP A 198 -22.83 6.61 -4.71
C ASP A 198 -22.59 5.65 -3.52
N LEU A 199 -21.84 6.06 -2.49
CA LEU A 199 -21.64 5.26 -1.29
C LEU A 199 -22.91 5.06 -0.48
N ARG A 200 -23.81 6.04 -0.45
CA ARG A 200 -25.14 5.88 0.16
C ARG A 200 -26.02 4.92 -0.62
N THR A 201 -25.96 4.95 -1.93
CA THR A 201 -26.65 3.95 -2.80
C THR A 201 -26.11 2.54 -2.48
N ALA A 202 -24.82 2.39 -2.38
CA ALA A 202 -24.19 1.13 -1.99
C ALA A 202 -24.62 0.67 -0.59
N TYR A 203 -24.55 1.55 0.40
CA TYR A 203 -24.95 1.26 1.79
C TYR A 203 -26.42 0.81 1.90
N ALA A 204 -27.32 1.40 1.11
CA ALA A 204 -28.73 1.03 1.09
C ALA A 204 -29.03 -0.26 0.30
N GLY A 205 -28.20 -0.62 -0.68
CA GLY A 205 -28.45 -1.72 -1.61
C GLY A 205 -27.67 -3.00 -1.33
N LEU A 206 -26.55 -2.92 -0.63
CA LEU A 206 -25.72 -4.09 -0.32
C LEU A 206 -26.33 -4.97 0.78
N PRO A 207 -26.04 -6.30 0.76
CA PRO A 207 -26.52 -7.24 1.79
C PRO A 207 -25.93 -6.89 3.16
N ALA A 208 -26.66 -7.23 4.22
CA ALA A 208 -26.25 -6.95 5.59
C ALA A 208 -24.98 -7.70 6.03
N ALA A 209 -24.70 -8.86 5.42
CA ALA A 209 -23.53 -9.67 5.71
C ALA A 209 -22.85 -10.11 4.40
N GLU A 210 -21.56 -10.43 4.50
CA GLU A 210 -20.77 -10.93 3.39
C GLU A 210 -21.35 -12.24 2.85
N ALA A 211 -21.79 -12.24 1.60
CA ALA A 211 -22.36 -13.42 0.96
C ALA A 211 -21.29 -14.42 0.50
N LYS A 212 -20.11 -13.92 0.16
CA LYS A 212 -18.93 -14.67 -0.28
C LYS A 212 -17.69 -13.84 0.02
N GLU A 213 -16.63 -14.49 0.44
CA GLU A 213 -15.35 -13.86 0.76
C GLU A 213 -14.88 -12.90 -0.36
N GLY A 214 -14.57 -11.67 0.02
CA GLY A 214 -14.17 -10.59 -0.89
C GLY A 214 -15.30 -9.87 -1.62
N LYS A 215 -16.57 -10.24 -1.41
CA LYS A 215 -17.71 -9.50 -1.93
C LYS A 215 -18.11 -8.35 -1.02
N LEU A 216 -18.68 -7.31 -1.62
CA LEU A 216 -19.16 -6.13 -0.91
C LEU A 216 -20.41 -6.46 -0.08
N TYR A 217 -20.48 -5.87 1.10
CA TYR A 217 -21.62 -5.90 2.01
C TYR A 217 -21.73 -4.57 2.76
N LYS A 218 -22.77 -4.42 3.54
CA LYS A 218 -23.18 -3.13 4.12
C LYS A 218 -22.10 -2.47 4.96
N ASP A 219 -21.36 -3.22 5.78
CA ASP A 219 -20.31 -2.65 6.65
C ASP A 219 -19.12 -2.12 5.84
N VAL A 220 -18.81 -2.71 4.69
CA VAL A 220 -17.81 -2.15 3.77
C VAL A 220 -18.26 -0.78 3.29
N ALA A 221 -19.51 -0.65 2.84
CA ALA A 221 -20.06 0.63 2.39
C ALA A 221 -20.12 1.66 3.53
N ALA A 222 -20.51 1.24 4.75
CA ALA A 222 -20.52 2.10 5.94
C ALA A 222 -19.12 2.64 6.28
N HIS A 223 -18.10 1.78 6.27
CA HIS A 223 -16.72 2.17 6.51
C HIS A 223 -16.23 3.21 5.48
N PHE A 224 -16.42 2.95 4.19
CA PHE A 224 -15.96 3.87 3.14
C PHE A 224 -16.81 5.15 3.07
N LEU A 225 -18.09 5.10 3.40
CA LEU A 225 -18.94 6.29 3.55
C LEU A 225 -18.42 7.16 4.70
N ALA A 226 -18.09 6.58 5.85
CA ALA A 226 -17.48 7.30 6.96
C ALA A 226 -16.13 7.95 6.55
N LYS A 227 -15.31 7.26 5.74
CA LYS A 227 -14.06 7.84 5.20
C LYS A 227 -14.32 9.01 4.25
N ALA A 228 -15.31 8.93 3.38
CA ALA A 228 -15.64 9.99 2.43
C ALA A 228 -16.23 11.23 3.16
N LEU A 229 -17.09 11.02 4.14
CA LEU A 229 -17.61 12.08 5.01
C LEU A 229 -16.46 12.74 5.81
N LEU A 230 -15.54 11.95 6.36
CA LEU A 230 -14.37 12.45 7.08
C LEU A 230 -13.45 13.27 6.15
N TYR A 231 -13.24 12.83 4.92
CA TYR A 231 -12.52 13.60 3.91
C TYR A 231 -13.21 14.94 3.64
N ARG A 232 -14.56 14.96 3.50
CA ARG A 232 -15.32 16.20 3.32
C ARG A 232 -15.14 17.15 4.50
N CYS A 233 -15.07 16.63 5.73
CA CYS A 233 -14.84 17.42 6.96
C CYS A 233 -13.40 17.89 7.15
N SER A 234 -12.44 17.42 6.35
CA SER A 234 -11.00 17.66 6.57
C SER A 234 -10.55 19.03 6.08
N GLU A 235 -9.41 19.52 6.60
CA GLU A 235 -8.84 20.86 6.41
C GLU A 235 -8.56 21.20 4.95
N ILE A 236 -8.27 20.21 4.12
CA ILE A 236 -8.07 20.43 2.68
C ILE A 236 -9.32 20.97 1.97
N ASN A 237 -10.47 20.93 2.61
CA ASN A 237 -11.78 21.32 2.11
C ASN A 237 -12.38 22.52 2.86
N ASP A 238 -11.64 23.15 3.78
CA ASP A 238 -12.15 24.25 4.63
C ASP A 238 -12.76 25.43 3.87
N GLY A 239 -12.39 25.60 2.60
CA GLY A 239 -12.94 26.65 1.75
C GLY A 239 -14.43 26.51 1.43
N TRP A 240 -15.05 25.32 1.60
CA TRP A 240 -16.43 25.06 1.22
C TRP A 240 -17.21 24.12 2.15
N ASN A 241 -16.53 23.40 3.07
CA ASN A 241 -17.16 22.31 3.83
C ASN A 241 -17.90 22.72 5.10
N SER A 242 -17.92 24.00 5.46
CA SER A 242 -18.44 24.45 6.78
C SER A 242 -19.88 24.05 7.05
N SER A 243 -20.76 24.04 6.02
CA SER A 243 -22.16 23.69 6.14
C SER A 243 -22.39 22.19 6.36
N TYR A 244 -21.42 21.34 6.02
CA TYR A 244 -21.51 19.88 6.12
C TYR A 244 -21.01 19.33 7.47
N LYS A 245 -20.00 19.98 8.07
CA LYS A 245 -19.21 19.42 9.19
C LYS A 245 -20.05 18.87 10.33
N THR A 246 -21.06 19.60 10.78
CA THR A 246 -21.85 19.16 11.96
C THR A 246 -22.61 17.87 11.71
N ALA A 247 -23.30 17.77 10.56
CA ALA A 247 -24.07 16.60 10.22
C ALA A 247 -23.17 15.40 9.90
N ASP A 248 -22.13 15.62 9.11
CA ASP A 248 -21.20 14.58 8.70
C ASP A 248 -20.48 13.96 9.89
N LEU A 249 -19.97 14.78 10.81
CA LEU A 249 -19.27 14.26 12.00
C LEU A 249 -20.19 13.41 12.91
N ALA A 250 -21.49 13.73 12.98
CA ALA A 250 -22.47 12.90 13.68
C ALA A 250 -22.73 11.59 12.94
N GLU A 251 -22.91 11.64 11.61
CA GLU A 251 -23.12 10.45 10.76
C GLU A 251 -21.91 9.51 10.78
N ILE A 252 -20.67 10.02 10.73
CA ILE A 252 -19.44 9.24 10.86
C ILE A 252 -19.44 8.40 12.14
N ILE A 253 -19.80 9.00 13.26
CA ILE A 253 -19.83 8.28 14.54
C ILE A 253 -20.86 7.16 14.50
N THR A 254 -22.05 7.41 13.95
CA THR A 254 -23.12 6.40 13.82
C THR A 254 -22.68 5.23 12.92
N LEU A 255 -22.12 5.51 11.76
CA LEU A 255 -21.61 4.49 10.82
C LEU A 255 -20.46 3.69 11.43
N ALA A 256 -19.56 4.36 12.15
CA ALA A 256 -18.45 3.69 12.81
C ALA A 256 -18.95 2.77 13.94
N ASP A 257 -19.96 3.19 14.71
CA ASP A 257 -20.55 2.36 15.76
C ASP A 257 -21.24 1.12 15.19
N GLU A 258 -21.92 1.24 14.05
CA GLU A 258 -22.52 0.10 13.35
C GLU A 258 -21.45 -0.92 12.95
N VAL A 259 -20.37 -0.49 12.27
CA VAL A 259 -19.28 -1.38 11.86
C VAL A 259 -18.58 -2.01 13.08
N ILE A 260 -18.29 -1.24 14.12
CA ILE A 260 -17.63 -1.72 15.34
C ILE A 260 -18.48 -2.78 16.07
N ALA A 261 -19.82 -2.67 15.99
CA ALA A 261 -20.71 -3.66 16.61
C ALA A 261 -20.64 -5.05 15.94
N HIS A 262 -20.27 -5.11 14.67
CA HIS A 262 -20.22 -6.35 13.89
C HIS A 262 -18.79 -6.93 13.78
N HIS A 263 -17.77 -6.11 13.96
CA HIS A 263 -16.37 -6.48 13.78
C HIS A 263 -15.56 -6.33 15.07
N ALA A 264 -14.86 -7.39 15.45
CA ALA A 264 -13.99 -7.39 16.62
C ALA A 264 -12.52 -7.23 16.25
N LEU A 265 -11.76 -6.47 17.06
CA LEU A 265 -10.30 -6.46 16.94
C LEU A 265 -9.74 -7.87 17.20
N ALA A 266 -8.74 -8.27 16.41
CA ALA A 266 -7.98 -9.48 16.68
C ALA A 266 -7.37 -9.43 18.08
N THR A 267 -7.41 -10.54 18.79
CA THR A 267 -6.92 -10.62 20.18
C THR A 267 -5.44 -10.24 20.29
N ASN A 268 -4.63 -10.66 19.31
CA ASN A 268 -3.24 -10.22 19.18
C ASN A 268 -3.08 -9.47 17.85
N TYR A 269 -2.37 -8.36 17.91
CA TYR A 269 -2.01 -7.61 16.70
C TYR A 269 -1.27 -8.46 15.66
N ALA A 270 -0.37 -9.35 16.12
CA ALA A 270 0.40 -10.21 15.23
C ALA A 270 -0.47 -11.18 14.42
N ASP A 271 -1.64 -11.57 14.92
CA ASP A 271 -2.52 -12.54 14.26
C ASP A 271 -3.00 -12.05 12.89
N ILE A 272 -3.17 -10.72 12.72
CA ILE A 272 -3.56 -10.10 11.46
C ILE A 272 -2.53 -10.39 10.35
N PHE A 273 -1.25 -10.46 10.73
CA PHE A 273 -0.13 -10.59 9.80
C PHE A 273 0.56 -11.98 9.86
N ALA A 274 0.07 -12.88 10.70
CA ALA A 274 0.58 -14.24 10.88
C ALA A 274 0.20 -15.16 9.69
N TYR A 275 0.57 -14.73 8.48
CA TYR A 275 0.24 -15.40 7.23
C TYR A 275 0.96 -16.75 7.12
N THR A 276 0.19 -17.83 6.93
CA THR A 276 0.68 -19.20 6.83
C THR A 276 0.47 -19.83 5.45
N GLY A 277 -0.20 -19.15 4.55
CA GLY A 277 -0.51 -19.57 3.18
C GLY A 277 -1.81 -18.94 2.69
N PRO A 278 -2.11 -19.07 1.38
CA PRO A 278 -3.36 -18.55 0.80
C PRO A 278 -4.59 -19.11 1.53
N ASP A 279 -5.62 -18.28 1.64
CA ASP A 279 -6.87 -18.57 2.35
C ASP A 279 -6.65 -18.94 3.84
N GLY A 280 -5.57 -18.42 4.44
CA GLY A 280 -5.18 -18.66 5.82
C GLY A 280 -6.12 -18.03 6.85
N ALA A 281 -6.03 -18.50 8.09
CA ALA A 281 -6.89 -18.01 9.17
C ALA A 281 -6.76 -16.50 9.44
N ASN A 282 -5.59 -15.91 9.18
CA ASN A 282 -5.35 -14.48 9.35
C ASN A 282 -6.14 -13.62 8.35
N GLU A 283 -6.48 -14.15 7.18
CA GLU A 283 -7.23 -13.46 6.13
C GLU A 283 -8.73 -13.42 6.42
N LYS A 284 -9.21 -14.30 7.32
CA LYS A 284 -10.62 -14.48 7.74
C LYS A 284 -10.92 -13.96 9.14
N LEU A 285 -10.03 -13.15 9.71
CA LEU A 285 -10.25 -12.60 11.04
C LEU A 285 -11.45 -11.62 11.03
N PRO A 286 -12.27 -11.59 12.10
CA PRO A 286 -13.35 -10.63 12.24
C PRO A 286 -12.91 -9.16 12.13
N GLU A 287 -11.64 -8.88 12.33
CA GLU A 287 -11.07 -7.54 12.19
C GLU A 287 -11.03 -7.06 10.73
N VAL A 288 -10.95 -7.97 9.76
CA VAL A 288 -10.92 -7.65 8.32
C VAL A 288 -12.34 -7.34 7.85
N ILE A 289 -12.54 -6.13 7.32
CA ILE A 289 -13.82 -5.69 6.76
C ILE A 289 -13.84 -5.93 5.24
N PHE A 290 -12.73 -5.63 4.57
CA PHE A 290 -12.66 -5.81 3.11
C PHE A 290 -11.23 -6.07 2.67
N ALA A 291 -11.04 -7.08 1.83
CA ALA A 291 -9.74 -7.46 1.28
C ALA A 291 -9.82 -7.86 -0.20
N ALA A 292 -8.76 -7.54 -0.94
CA ALA A 292 -8.54 -8.08 -2.27
C ALA A 292 -8.16 -9.54 -2.16
N GLN A 293 -8.90 -10.39 -2.82
CA GLN A 293 -8.70 -11.84 -2.79
C GLN A 293 -7.63 -12.28 -3.79
N PHE A 294 -6.67 -13.09 -3.34
CA PHE A 294 -5.65 -13.73 -4.15
C PHE A 294 -5.68 -15.25 -3.92
N SER A 295 -5.81 -15.98 -4.99
CA SER A 295 -5.98 -17.44 -4.95
C SER A 295 -4.65 -18.18 -4.98
N SER A 296 -4.66 -19.42 -4.50
CA SER A 296 -3.58 -20.40 -4.69
C SER A 296 -3.43 -20.88 -6.12
N THR A 297 -4.37 -20.56 -7.04
CA THR A 297 -4.29 -20.99 -8.43
C THR A 297 -3.12 -20.33 -9.15
N THR A 298 -2.34 -21.13 -9.86
CA THR A 298 -1.14 -20.70 -10.59
C THR A 298 -1.41 -19.69 -11.68
N THR A 299 -2.62 -19.67 -12.25
CA THR A 299 -3.03 -18.77 -13.34
C THR A 299 -3.01 -17.29 -12.91
N ILE A 300 -3.53 -16.97 -11.72
CA ILE A 300 -3.53 -15.60 -11.21
C ILE A 300 -2.11 -15.15 -10.84
N ALA A 301 -1.29 -16.06 -10.31
CA ALA A 301 0.09 -15.77 -9.94
C ALA A 301 1.03 -15.63 -11.15
N ALA A 302 0.73 -16.26 -12.29
CA ALA A 302 1.57 -16.24 -13.49
C ALA A 302 1.46 -14.96 -14.30
N ASP A 303 0.31 -14.27 -14.26
CA ASP A 303 0.00 -13.13 -15.14
C ASP A 303 0.47 -11.76 -14.62
N GLY A 304 1.32 -11.71 -13.61
CA GLY A 304 1.74 -10.45 -12.97
C GLY A 304 0.61 -9.75 -12.21
N ASN A 305 -0.50 -10.44 -11.96
CA ASN A 305 -1.70 -9.94 -11.30
C ASN A 305 -1.78 -10.30 -9.81
N GLY A 306 -0.71 -10.86 -9.23
CA GLY A 306 -0.60 -11.15 -7.82
C GLY A 306 -0.33 -9.90 -6.97
N ASN A 307 -0.34 -10.07 -5.65
CA ASN A 307 -0.02 -8.99 -4.72
C ASN A 307 1.47 -8.62 -4.81
N TYR A 308 1.77 -7.38 -5.17
CA TYR A 308 3.12 -6.84 -5.33
C TYR A 308 3.70 -6.23 -4.05
N ASN A 309 2.86 -5.91 -3.07
CA ASN A 309 3.27 -5.13 -1.90
C ASN A 309 4.36 -5.86 -1.07
N HIS A 310 4.42 -7.19 -1.14
CA HIS A 310 5.46 -7.97 -0.46
C HIS A 310 6.89 -7.66 -0.93
N LEU A 311 7.08 -6.99 -2.08
CA LEU A 311 8.39 -6.65 -2.65
C LEU A 311 8.92 -5.32 -2.12
N LEU A 312 8.01 -4.35 -1.83
CA LEU A 312 8.29 -2.93 -1.87
C LEU A 312 8.96 -2.39 -0.60
N PHE A 313 8.77 -3.08 0.52
CA PHE A 313 9.20 -2.66 1.86
C PHE A 313 10.42 -3.43 2.40
N LEU A 314 11.01 -4.30 1.58
CA LEU A 314 12.10 -5.18 2.03
C LEU A 314 13.47 -4.58 1.79
N SER A 315 14.35 -4.67 2.80
CA SER A 315 15.76 -4.33 2.70
C SER A 315 16.55 -5.44 2.02
N VAL A 316 17.71 -5.10 1.47
CA VAL A 316 18.65 -6.06 0.86
C VAL A 316 19.33 -6.88 1.95
N TYR A 317 19.28 -8.20 1.84
CA TYR A 317 19.99 -9.12 2.73
C TYR A 317 20.90 -10.08 1.96
N GLN A 318 20.52 -10.49 0.76
CA GLN A 318 21.19 -11.54 -0.04
C GLN A 318 22.58 -11.17 -0.55
N THR A 319 22.98 -9.88 -0.50
CA THR A 319 24.32 -9.43 -0.86
C THR A 319 25.31 -9.50 0.32
N LEU A 320 24.80 -9.79 1.52
CA LEU A 320 25.64 -9.98 2.69
C LEU A 320 26.25 -11.38 2.68
N THR A 321 27.52 -11.51 3.11
CA THR A 321 28.17 -12.82 3.25
C THR A 321 27.38 -13.70 4.21
N GLY A 322 27.15 -14.94 3.86
CA GLY A 322 26.33 -15.89 4.62
C GLY A 322 24.86 -15.89 4.22
N PHE A 323 24.47 -15.04 3.25
CA PHE A 323 23.09 -14.96 2.77
C PHE A 323 22.94 -15.27 1.29
N VAL A 324 21.77 -15.81 0.94
CA VAL A 324 21.26 -15.96 -0.42
C VAL A 324 19.78 -15.65 -0.40
N ARG A 325 19.24 -15.10 -1.48
CA ARG A 325 17.80 -14.88 -1.58
C ARG A 325 17.04 -16.19 -1.52
N ASP A 326 15.98 -16.23 -0.68
CA ASP A 326 15.07 -17.35 -0.56
C ASP A 326 13.60 -16.88 -0.54
N ILE A 327 12.67 -17.84 -0.49
CA ILE A 327 11.24 -17.51 -0.47
C ILE A 327 10.86 -16.88 0.88
N ALA A 328 11.36 -17.38 1.99
CA ALA A 328 11.03 -16.89 3.33
C ALA A 328 11.52 -15.46 3.58
N GLY A 329 12.72 -15.13 3.10
CA GLY A 329 13.29 -13.78 3.22
C GLY A 329 12.65 -12.74 2.32
N GLY A 330 11.96 -13.18 1.28
CA GLY A 330 11.31 -12.33 0.30
C GLY A 330 12.24 -11.91 -0.86
N ARG A 331 11.64 -11.25 -1.85
CA ARG A 331 12.36 -10.59 -2.95
C ARG A 331 12.31 -9.09 -2.74
N GLU A 332 13.43 -8.49 -2.45
CA GLU A 332 13.53 -7.09 -2.07
C GLU A 332 13.59 -6.14 -3.28
N TYR A 333 12.70 -5.13 -3.29
CA TYR A 333 12.70 -4.03 -4.25
C TYR A 333 13.14 -2.71 -3.62
N GLN A 334 13.23 -2.62 -2.30
CA GLN A 334 13.77 -1.47 -1.57
C GLN A 334 13.10 -0.13 -1.92
N ARG A 335 11.79 -0.12 -2.23
CA ARG A 335 11.09 1.12 -2.60
C ARG A 335 10.90 2.05 -1.40
N CYS A 336 10.55 1.47 -0.26
CA CYS A 336 10.24 2.18 0.97
C CYS A 336 11.15 1.73 2.10
N ARG A 337 12.01 2.64 2.55
CA ARG A 337 12.91 2.48 3.71
C ARG A 337 12.27 3.10 4.94
N THR A 338 12.30 2.41 6.08
CA THR A 338 11.99 3.01 7.38
C THR A 338 12.95 4.15 7.70
N ASN A 339 12.44 5.18 8.34
CA ASN A 339 13.20 6.36 8.75
C ASN A 339 13.14 6.59 10.27
N GLU A 340 13.66 7.70 10.74
CA GLU A 340 13.70 8.04 12.16
C GLU A 340 12.31 8.16 12.81
N TYR A 341 11.28 8.53 12.05
CA TYR A 341 9.92 8.55 12.57
C TYR A 341 9.43 7.14 12.97
N ALA A 342 9.74 6.13 12.16
CA ALA A 342 9.40 4.74 12.48
C ALA A 342 9.97 4.29 13.85
N TYR A 343 11.16 4.77 14.20
CA TYR A 343 11.79 4.42 15.45
C TYR A 343 11.38 5.31 16.64
N SER A 344 10.72 6.43 16.37
CA SER A 344 10.34 7.43 17.37
C SER A 344 8.87 7.41 17.74
N VAL A 345 7.99 6.92 16.85
CA VAL A 345 6.53 6.95 17.05
C VAL A 345 6.02 5.87 18.02
N PHE A 346 6.77 4.78 18.18
CA PHE A 346 6.41 3.69 19.09
C PHE A 346 7.08 3.85 20.46
N ASP A 347 6.34 3.54 21.51
CA ASP A 347 6.92 3.21 22.81
C ASP A 347 7.54 1.80 22.72
N MET A 348 8.84 1.73 22.46
CA MET A 348 9.53 0.48 22.17
C MET A 348 9.49 -0.52 23.35
N ASP A 349 9.29 -0.04 24.57
CA ASP A 349 9.23 -0.88 25.77
C ASP A 349 7.86 -1.51 25.96
N ASN A 350 6.78 -0.81 25.62
CA ASN A 350 5.42 -1.16 26.00
C ASN A 350 4.47 -1.41 24.82
N ASP A 351 4.75 -0.83 23.64
CA ASP A 351 3.95 -1.05 22.42
C ASP A 351 4.55 -2.18 21.58
N SER A 352 3.83 -3.28 21.46
CA SER A 352 4.33 -4.47 20.75
C SER A 352 4.31 -4.35 19.23
N ARG A 353 3.62 -3.34 18.67
CA ARG A 353 3.33 -3.26 17.23
C ARG A 353 4.56 -3.07 16.35
N PHE A 354 5.58 -2.32 16.81
CA PHE A 354 6.82 -2.24 16.05
C PHE A 354 7.42 -3.63 15.84
N TRP A 355 7.57 -4.39 16.91
CA TRP A 355 8.18 -5.72 16.91
C TRP A 355 7.38 -6.76 16.13
N LYS A 356 6.07 -6.54 16.00
CA LYS A 356 5.13 -7.38 15.25
C LYS A 356 4.95 -6.96 13.79
N SER A 357 5.50 -5.80 13.40
CA SER A 357 5.38 -5.25 12.05
C SER A 357 6.69 -5.25 11.28
N PHE A 358 7.83 -5.20 11.96
CA PHE A 358 9.13 -5.06 11.32
C PHE A 358 10.02 -6.27 11.54
N LYS A 359 10.64 -6.73 10.46
CA LYS A 359 11.64 -7.78 10.48
C LYS A 359 12.98 -7.19 10.89
N THR A 360 13.50 -7.61 12.04
CA THR A 360 14.72 -7.05 12.60
C THR A 360 15.87 -8.04 12.72
N LYS A 361 15.63 -9.35 12.48
CA LYS A 361 16.67 -10.40 12.47
C LYS A 361 16.53 -11.29 11.23
N ALA A 362 17.67 -11.85 10.81
CA ALA A 362 17.70 -12.91 9.82
C ALA A 362 18.85 -13.90 10.10
N ASN A 363 18.58 -15.17 9.87
CA ASN A 363 19.54 -16.24 10.07
C ASN A 363 20.34 -16.52 8.78
N LEU A 364 21.60 -16.90 8.95
CA LEU A 364 22.46 -17.33 7.85
C LEU A 364 21.84 -18.51 7.10
N ASN A 365 21.78 -18.41 5.76
CA ASN A 365 21.15 -19.43 4.92
C ASN A 365 22.01 -19.87 3.71
N ASN A 366 23.18 -19.25 3.47
CA ASN A 366 24.06 -19.58 2.35
C ASN A 366 25.31 -20.33 2.83
N VAL A 367 25.27 -21.67 2.77
CA VAL A 367 26.38 -22.52 3.20
C VAL A 367 27.65 -22.36 2.35
N SER A 368 27.52 -21.89 1.10
CA SER A 368 28.65 -21.83 0.16
C SER A 368 29.71 -20.79 0.51
N ASN A 369 29.36 -19.77 1.31
CA ASN A 369 30.26 -18.70 1.68
C ASN A 369 30.38 -18.46 3.19
N LEU A 370 29.83 -19.34 4.04
CA LEU A 370 29.93 -19.22 5.51
C LEU A 370 31.37 -19.21 6.02
N ALA A 371 32.26 -19.98 5.39
CA ALA A 371 33.68 -20.01 5.76
C ALA A 371 34.37 -18.64 5.65
N GLN A 372 33.81 -17.71 4.85
CA GLN A 372 34.34 -16.34 4.77
C GLN A 372 34.04 -15.51 6.02
N LEU A 373 33.06 -15.91 6.82
CA LEU A 373 32.73 -15.29 8.10
C LEU A 373 33.57 -15.81 9.26
N ASN A 374 34.23 -16.96 9.12
CA ASN A 374 35.00 -17.57 10.18
C ASN A 374 36.23 -16.74 10.49
N GLY A 375 36.54 -16.62 11.77
CA GLY A 375 37.70 -15.85 12.24
C GLY A 375 37.82 -15.85 13.76
N THR A 376 38.68 -15.00 14.31
CA THR A 376 38.89 -14.86 15.75
C THR A 376 38.05 -13.71 16.28
N ASP A 377 37.24 -13.96 17.31
CA ASP A 377 36.55 -12.91 18.07
C ASP A 377 37.60 -12.07 18.82
N PRO A 378 37.81 -10.80 18.52
CA PRO A 378 38.80 -9.96 19.13
C PRO A 378 38.54 -9.67 20.62
N ASN A 379 37.30 -9.87 21.12
CA ASN A 379 37.00 -9.68 22.54
C ASN A 379 37.40 -10.87 23.39
N THR A 380 37.29 -12.07 22.84
CA THR A 380 37.49 -13.33 23.57
C THR A 380 38.74 -14.07 23.09
N ALA A 381 39.38 -13.65 22.01
CA ALA A 381 40.48 -14.33 21.32
C ALA A 381 40.15 -15.79 20.91
N THR A 382 38.87 -16.15 20.86
CA THR A 382 38.40 -17.48 20.47
C THR A 382 38.06 -17.55 18.98
N ASN A 383 38.32 -18.71 18.38
CA ASN A 383 37.90 -18.94 17.01
C ASN A 383 36.37 -19.10 16.91
N VAL A 384 35.78 -18.36 16.01
CA VAL A 384 34.34 -18.41 15.72
C VAL A 384 34.10 -19.05 14.35
N THR A 385 33.23 -20.04 14.32
CA THR A 385 32.76 -20.67 13.09
C THR A 385 31.23 -20.52 12.99
N TYR A 386 30.74 -20.26 11.78
CA TYR A 386 29.31 -20.09 11.54
C TYR A 386 28.73 -21.28 10.83
N ALA A 387 27.46 -21.58 11.18
CA ALA A 387 26.65 -22.60 10.56
C ALA A 387 25.36 -21.96 9.99
N LYS A 388 24.72 -22.68 9.07
CA LYS A 388 23.36 -22.33 8.62
C LYS A 388 22.41 -22.33 9.82
N GLY A 389 21.60 -21.28 9.93
CA GLY A 389 20.69 -21.08 11.07
C GLY A 389 21.24 -20.21 12.19
N ASP A 390 22.55 -19.94 12.23
CA ASP A 390 23.09 -18.94 13.16
C ASP A 390 22.54 -17.54 12.85
N LEU A 391 22.41 -16.68 13.87
CA LEU A 391 22.03 -15.29 13.69
C LEU A 391 23.08 -14.57 12.82
N GLY A 392 22.65 -14.12 11.64
CA GLY A 392 23.54 -13.51 10.66
C GLY A 392 23.38 -12.00 10.50
N LEU A 393 22.17 -11.51 10.67
CA LEU A 393 21.81 -10.09 10.52
C LEU A 393 20.90 -9.67 11.67
N VAL A 394 21.20 -8.50 12.25
CA VAL A 394 20.37 -7.88 13.28
C VAL A 394 20.31 -6.37 13.11
N TYR A 395 19.09 -5.82 13.14
CA TYR A 395 18.82 -4.40 13.31
C TYR A 395 18.46 -4.16 14.77
N ILE A 396 19.25 -3.35 15.47
CA ILE A 396 19.12 -3.13 16.90
C ILE A 396 18.53 -1.74 17.14
N ILE A 397 17.31 -1.69 17.62
CA ILE A 397 16.59 -0.43 17.87
C ILE A 397 16.85 0.01 19.32
N ASN A 398 18.09 0.35 19.59
CA ASN A 398 18.54 0.77 20.92
C ASN A 398 18.20 2.25 21.20
N LYS A 399 18.36 2.65 22.45
CA LYS A 399 18.15 4.03 22.92
C LYS A 399 19.41 4.85 22.76
N ALA A 400 19.27 6.16 22.62
CA ALA A 400 20.40 7.09 22.71
C ALA A 400 21.09 6.93 24.08
N GLY A 401 22.43 6.92 24.05
CA GLY A 401 23.24 6.68 25.26
C GLY A 401 23.56 5.21 25.54
N ASP A 402 23.11 4.28 24.71
CA ASP A 402 23.53 2.88 24.78
C ASP A 402 25.00 2.75 24.41
N THR A 403 25.82 2.31 25.36
CA THR A 403 27.26 2.22 25.21
C THR A 403 27.77 0.90 24.65
N ARG A 404 26.89 -0.05 24.36
CA ARG A 404 27.28 -1.39 23.87
C ARG A 404 27.93 -1.37 22.49
N PHE A 405 27.64 -0.36 21.66
CA PHE A 405 28.02 -0.31 20.24
C PHE A 405 29.05 0.79 20.01
N SER A 406 30.32 0.40 19.93
CA SER A 406 31.42 1.33 19.66
C SER A 406 31.35 1.91 18.26
N ASN A 407 31.88 3.11 18.07
CA ASN A 407 32.13 3.66 16.75
C ASN A 407 33.05 2.71 15.97
N PRO A 408 32.76 2.46 14.68
CA PRO A 408 33.74 1.86 13.80
C PRO A 408 34.93 2.83 13.69
N THR A 409 36.00 2.52 14.33
CA THR A 409 37.26 3.30 14.17
C THR A 409 37.84 2.96 12.80
N SER A 410 38.25 3.97 12.05
CA SER A 410 39.06 3.79 10.86
C SER A 410 40.36 3.07 11.26
N GLY A 411 40.49 1.78 10.90
CA GLY A 411 41.64 0.95 11.23
C GLY A 411 41.41 -0.15 12.26
N GLY A 412 40.21 -0.26 12.83
CA GLY A 412 39.84 -1.41 13.66
C GLY A 412 39.79 -2.69 12.82
N THR A 413 40.39 -3.78 13.29
CA THR A 413 40.28 -5.09 12.64
C THR A 413 38.80 -5.49 12.65
N PRO A 414 38.18 -5.81 11.50
CA PRO A 414 36.81 -6.29 11.49
C PRO A 414 36.70 -7.53 12.36
N LEU A 415 35.76 -7.56 13.27
CA LEU A 415 35.36 -8.78 13.93
C LEU A 415 34.98 -9.80 12.88
N VAL A 416 35.64 -10.92 12.88
CA VAL A 416 35.40 -11.92 11.89
C VAL A 416 35.27 -11.25 10.49
N LYS A 417 35.81 -11.65 9.46
CA LYS A 417 35.83 -11.03 8.11
C LYS A 417 34.50 -10.46 7.64
N SER A 418 33.77 -9.74 8.53
CA SER A 418 32.51 -9.09 8.21
C SER A 418 32.80 -7.87 7.35
N THR A 419 31.93 -7.59 6.42
CA THR A 419 31.95 -6.35 5.62
C THR A 419 31.67 -5.10 6.48
N HIS A 420 31.39 -5.29 7.76
CA HIS A 420 31.13 -4.24 8.75
C HIS A 420 32.33 -4.03 9.65
N THR A 421 32.96 -2.89 9.53
CA THR A 421 34.05 -2.47 10.40
C THR A 421 33.46 -1.93 11.70
N GLY A 422 33.64 -2.70 12.78
CA GLY A 422 33.64 -2.14 14.13
C GLY A 422 32.34 -2.09 14.91
N VAL A 423 31.20 -2.47 14.34
CA VAL A 423 29.94 -2.61 15.08
C VAL A 423 29.51 -4.07 15.09
N TYR A 424 29.39 -4.66 16.28
CA TYR A 424 28.91 -6.03 16.40
C TYR A 424 28.16 -6.26 17.71
N PHE A 425 27.28 -7.22 17.63
CA PHE A 425 26.45 -7.67 18.71
C PHE A 425 26.70 -9.16 18.95
N ASN A 426 27.06 -9.54 20.15
CA ASN A 426 27.15 -10.95 20.49
C ASN A 426 25.77 -11.50 20.77
N ASN A 427 25.41 -12.57 20.06
CA ASN A 427 24.16 -13.28 20.31
C ASN A 427 24.17 -13.74 21.79
N PRO A 428 23.23 -13.29 22.63
CA PRO A 428 23.23 -13.56 24.04
C PRO A 428 23.00 -15.03 24.40
N VAL A 429 22.48 -15.81 23.49
CA VAL A 429 22.19 -17.24 23.66
C VAL A 429 23.43 -18.07 23.35
N THR A 430 24.14 -17.74 22.26
CA THR A 430 25.27 -18.53 21.77
C THR A 430 26.63 -17.93 22.10
N GLY A 431 26.69 -16.68 22.51
CA GLY A 431 27.92 -15.91 22.69
C GLY A 431 28.62 -15.54 21.38
N LYS A 432 28.11 -15.99 20.20
CA LYS A 432 28.75 -15.72 18.92
C LYS A 432 28.50 -14.27 18.47
N PRO A 433 29.52 -13.57 17.94
CA PRO A 433 29.33 -12.29 17.29
C PRO A 433 28.36 -12.42 16.10
N THR A 434 27.41 -11.48 15.95
CA THR A 434 26.53 -11.44 14.78
C THR A 434 27.28 -10.73 13.63
N PRO A 435 27.48 -11.37 12.47
CA PRO A 435 28.35 -10.85 11.42
C PRO A 435 27.90 -9.50 10.84
N HIS A 436 26.59 -9.25 10.84
CA HIS A 436 26.00 -8.03 10.27
C HIS A 436 25.07 -7.39 11.31
N SER A 437 25.59 -6.40 12.05
CA SER A 437 24.87 -5.72 13.12
C SER A 437 24.68 -4.23 12.78
N TYR A 438 23.44 -3.75 12.87
CA TYR A 438 23.06 -2.37 12.54
C TYR A 438 22.29 -1.74 13.70
N PRO A 439 22.96 -1.12 14.68
CA PRO A 439 22.28 -0.41 15.77
C PRO A 439 21.70 0.92 15.30
N ARG A 440 20.63 1.38 15.94
CA ARG A 440 20.09 2.73 15.73
C ARG A 440 21.07 3.80 16.16
N TYR A 441 21.66 3.64 17.34
CA TYR A 441 22.64 4.58 17.91
C TYR A 441 23.96 3.88 18.23
N LEU A 442 25.06 4.58 17.96
CA LEU A 442 26.38 4.23 18.43
C LEU A 442 26.66 4.82 19.84
N ALA A 443 27.67 4.34 20.53
CA ALA A 443 28.03 4.77 21.87
C ALA A 443 28.34 6.28 21.98
N ASN A 444 28.75 6.93 20.90
CA ASN A 444 28.93 8.38 20.83
C ASN A 444 27.64 9.17 20.60
N GLY A 445 26.49 8.49 20.55
CA GLY A 445 25.18 9.11 20.32
C GLY A 445 24.83 9.37 18.86
N SER A 446 25.71 9.06 17.89
CA SER A 446 25.39 9.24 16.48
C SER A 446 24.36 8.20 16.02
N GLY A 447 23.38 8.62 15.19
CA GLY A 447 22.48 7.70 14.51
C GLY A 447 23.24 6.90 13.46
N TYR A 448 23.06 5.57 13.44
CA TYR A 448 23.75 4.68 12.51
C TYR A 448 22.83 4.13 11.42
N LEU A 449 21.63 3.68 11.77
CA LEU A 449 20.65 3.20 10.77
C LEU A 449 20.20 4.28 9.78
N SER A 450 20.18 5.54 10.21
CA SER A 450 19.76 6.69 9.40
C SER A 450 20.88 7.26 8.53
N LEU A 451 22.10 6.72 8.57
CA LEU A 451 23.20 7.22 7.74
C LEU A 451 22.90 7.04 6.24
N PRO A 452 23.28 8.03 5.41
CA PRO A 452 23.07 7.95 3.94
C PRO A 452 23.70 6.70 3.30
N GLY A 453 24.79 6.17 3.86
CA GLY A 453 25.42 4.92 3.39
C GLY A 453 24.62 3.64 3.65
N ASN A 454 23.60 3.69 4.49
CA ASN A 454 22.79 2.53 4.88
C ASN A 454 21.44 2.45 4.15
N VAL A 455 21.29 3.11 2.99
CA VAL A 455 20.02 3.19 2.23
C VAL A 455 19.40 1.84 1.89
N SER A 456 20.19 0.78 1.79
CA SER A 456 19.71 -0.59 1.50
C SER A 456 19.60 -1.47 2.75
N ARG A 457 19.90 -0.96 3.95
CA ARG A 457 19.94 -1.71 5.21
C ARG A 457 19.01 -1.05 6.24
N PHE A 458 17.86 -1.64 6.45
CA PHE A 458 16.82 -1.11 7.35
C PHE A 458 15.89 -2.24 7.81
N PRO A 459 15.23 -2.13 8.96
CA PRO A 459 14.16 -3.05 9.35
C PRO A 459 13.05 -3.05 8.29
N SER A 460 12.82 -4.21 7.70
CA SER A 460 11.81 -4.38 6.66
C SER A 460 10.41 -4.46 7.26
N LEU A 461 9.43 -3.77 6.70
CA LEU A 461 8.03 -3.99 7.06
C LEU A 461 7.60 -5.40 6.62
N SER A 462 7.17 -6.22 7.56
CA SER A 462 6.83 -7.63 7.33
C SER A 462 5.35 -7.89 7.11
N LYS A 463 4.48 -6.89 7.28
CA LYS A 463 3.02 -7.03 7.13
C LYS A 463 2.59 -7.63 5.78
N TRP A 464 3.34 -7.34 4.73
CA TRP A 464 3.06 -7.80 3.36
C TRP A 464 3.88 -9.03 2.95
N LEU A 465 4.83 -9.49 3.79
CA LEU A 465 5.72 -10.58 3.43
C LEU A 465 4.94 -11.85 3.09
N ASP A 466 5.32 -12.50 1.99
CA ASP A 466 4.62 -13.66 1.44
C ASP A 466 5.58 -14.83 1.18
N GLY A 467 5.57 -15.81 2.08
CA GLY A 467 6.33 -17.06 1.96
C GLY A 467 5.66 -18.12 1.08
N SER A 468 4.46 -17.87 0.55
CA SER A 468 3.73 -18.82 -0.30
C SER A 468 4.02 -18.67 -1.80
N ARG A 469 4.90 -17.75 -2.18
CA ARG A 469 5.28 -17.49 -3.59
C ARG A 469 5.73 -18.76 -4.30
N ILE A 470 5.47 -18.84 -5.61
CA ILE A 470 5.77 -20.04 -6.41
C ILE A 470 7.27 -20.24 -6.67
N ALA A 471 8.08 -19.20 -6.55
CA ALA A 471 9.53 -19.26 -6.75
C ALA A 471 10.23 -18.10 -6.02
N VAL A 472 11.53 -18.24 -5.81
CA VAL A 472 12.37 -17.21 -5.18
C VAL A 472 12.29 -15.87 -5.93
N ALA A 473 12.28 -15.92 -7.26
CA ALA A 473 12.22 -14.73 -8.12
C ALA A 473 10.79 -14.27 -8.44
N ALA A 474 9.74 -14.97 -8.00
CA ALA A 474 8.36 -14.60 -8.30
C ALA A 474 8.03 -13.22 -7.73
N THR A 475 7.38 -12.39 -8.56
CA THR A 475 6.89 -11.06 -8.19
C THR A 475 5.45 -11.11 -7.72
N ALA A 476 4.66 -12.05 -8.23
CA ALA A 476 3.27 -12.22 -7.86
C ALA A 476 3.15 -12.93 -6.50
N GLY A 477 2.65 -12.21 -5.51
CA GLY A 477 2.25 -12.76 -4.22
C GLY A 477 0.84 -13.34 -4.25
N ARG A 478 0.55 -14.19 -3.27
CA ARG A 478 -0.74 -14.90 -3.12
C ARG A 478 -1.48 -14.50 -1.85
N ARG A 479 -0.87 -13.65 -1.04
CA ARG A 479 -1.45 -13.13 0.18
C ARG A 479 -2.53 -12.11 -0.16
N ASP A 480 -3.68 -12.20 0.51
CA ASP A 480 -4.74 -11.21 0.38
C ASP A 480 -4.30 -9.81 0.82
N GLY A 481 -4.87 -8.82 0.18
CA GLY A 481 -4.58 -7.42 0.45
C GLY A 481 -5.71 -6.74 1.22
N ILE A 482 -5.49 -6.41 2.48
CA ILE A 482 -6.49 -5.74 3.31
C ILE A 482 -6.67 -4.30 2.83
N TYR A 483 -7.91 -3.90 2.52
CA TYR A 483 -8.31 -2.52 2.21
C TYR A 483 -8.90 -1.80 3.41
N ALA A 484 -9.63 -2.53 4.24
CA ALA A 484 -10.30 -1.98 5.42
C ALA A 484 -10.32 -3.00 6.55
N ARG A 485 -10.04 -2.54 7.76
CA ARG A 485 -10.16 -3.31 9.00
C ARG A 485 -10.69 -2.44 10.13
N VAL A 486 -11.37 -3.03 11.09
CA VAL A 486 -12.12 -2.30 12.12
C VAL A 486 -11.26 -1.37 12.99
N ALA A 487 -9.95 -1.66 13.12
CA ALA A 487 -9.06 -0.74 13.83
C ALA A 487 -9.02 0.65 13.16
N GLU A 488 -9.07 0.73 11.81
CA GLU A 488 -9.21 2.01 11.13
C GLU A 488 -10.55 2.68 11.45
N THR A 489 -11.63 1.91 11.56
CA THR A 489 -12.97 2.45 11.91
C THR A 489 -12.97 3.10 13.30
N TYR A 490 -12.31 2.48 14.29
CA TYR A 490 -12.09 3.12 15.60
C TYR A 490 -11.36 4.47 15.47
N LEU A 491 -10.33 4.54 14.65
CA LEU A 491 -9.53 5.76 14.47
C LEU A 491 -10.29 6.83 13.66
N ILE A 492 -11.15 6.45 12.72
CA ILE A 492 -12.10 7.35 12.04
C ILE A 492 -13.08 7.96 13.05
N LYS A 493 -13.66 7.15 13.93
CA LYS A 493 -14.53 7.62 15.01
C LYS A 493 -13.80 8.58 15.95
N ALA A 494 -12.58 8.23 16.37
CA ALA A 494 -11.76 9.08 17.22
C ALA A 494 -11.48 10.43 16.56
N GLU A 495 -11.19 10.48 15.26
CA GLU A 495 -10.98 11.72 14.53
C GLU A 495 -12.25 12.59 14.50
N ALA A 496 -13.42 11.99 14.23
CA ALA A 496 -14.69 12.71 14.25
C ALA A 496 -14.96 13.35 15.64
N LEU A 497 -14.62 12.65 16.72
CA LEU A 497 -14.72 13.16 18.09
C LEU A 497 -13.73 14.31 18.36
N ILE A 498 -12.48 14.20 17.88
CA ILE A 498 -11.49 15.30 17.98
C ILE A 498 -12.00 16.55 17.27
N ARG A 499 -12.56 16.40 16.07
CA ARG A 499 -13.12 17.51 15.28
C ARG A 499 -14.35 18.15 15.93
N GLN A 500 -15.04 17.43 16.83
CA GLN A 500 -16.07 17.96 17.70
C GLN A 500 -15.53 18.51 19.04
N SER A 501 -14.21 18.56 19.24
CA SER A 501 -13.55 18.92 20.49
C SER A 501 -13.87 18.00 21.67
N LYS A 502 -14.35 16.78 21.41
CA LYS A 502 -14.64 15.73 22.41
C LYS A 502 -13.39 14.89 22.68
N TYR A 503 -12.33 15.52 23.15
CA TYR A 503 -11.01 14.92 23.24
C TYR A 503 -10.93 13.73 24.19
N ALA A 504 -11.62 13.77 25.33
CA ALA A 504 -11.64 12.66 26.29
C ALA A 504 -12.31 11.41 25.71
N GLU A 505 -13.41 11.60 24.98
CA GLU A 505 -14.10 10.50 24.28
C GLU A 505 -13.21 9.92 23.18
N ALA A 506 -12.52 10.77 22.44
CA ALA A 506 -11.57 10.33 21.41
C ALA A 506 -10.42 9.48 21.98
N ILE A 507 -9.85 9.89 23.14
CA ILE A 507 -8.83 9.11 23.86
C ILE A 507 -9.40 7.74 24.27
N THR A 508 -10.62 7.71 24.79
CA THR A 508 -11.30 6.45 25.19
C THR A 508 -11.39 5.50 24.00
N VAL A 509 -11.81 5.99 22.82
CA VAL A 509 -11.90 5.19 21.59
C VAL A 509 -10.54 4.71 21.12
N MET A 510 -9.52 5.58 21.08
CA MET A 510 -8.16 5.20 20.72
C MET A 510 -7.56 4.17 21.69
N ASN A 511 -7.88 4.27 22.98
CA ASN A 511 -7.37 3.35 23.99
C ASN A 511 -7.87 1.91 23.81
N ILE A 512 -8.97 1.67 23.11
CA ILE A 512 -9.41 0.32 22.74
C ILE A 512 -8.38 -0.33 21.81
N VAL A 513 -7.93 0.38 20.80
CA VAL A 513 -6.89 -0.08 19.86
C VAL A 513 -5.54 -0.22 20.57
N ARG A 514 -5.19 0.74 21.42
CA ARG A 514 -3.94 0.77 22.19
C ARG A 514 -3.85 -0.38 23.20
N ALA A 515 -4.93 -0.70 23.89
CA ALA A 515 -4.97 -1.82 24.85
C ALA A 515 -4.65 -3.17 24.17
N ARG A 516 -5.12 -3.38 22.93
CA ARG A 516 -4.79 -4.56 22.13
C ARG A 516 -3.30 -4.62 21.77
N ALA A 517 -2.64 -3.48 21.61
CA ALA A 517 -1.27 -3.34 21.17
C ALA A 517 -0.22 -3.58 22.28
N GLN A 518 -0.63 -3.60 23.53
CA GLN A 518 0.24 -3.83 24.68
C GLN A 518 0.87 -5.22 24.66
N PHE A 519 2.07 -5.36 25.21
CA PHE A 519 2.59 -6.67 25.52
C PHE A 519 1.77 -7.34 26.62
N LYS A 520 1.56 -8.64 26.50
CA LYS A 520 0.88 -9.46 27.50
C LYS A 520 1.85 -10.11 28.46
N ALA A 521 1.39 -10.42 29.66
CA ALA A 521 2.19 -11.15 30.62
C ALA A 521 2.64 -12.50 30.03
N GLY A 522 3.94 -12.82 30.15
CA GLY A 522 4.53 -14.05 29.61
C GLY A 522 4.76 -14.05 28.09
N GLU A 523 4.52 -12.94 27.38
CA GLU A 523 4.73 -12.87 25.94
C GLU A 523 6.24 -12.93 25.61
N ASP A 524 6.63 -13.84 24.71
CA ASP A 524 7.98 -13.92 24.18
C ASP A 524 8.21 -12.79 23.16
N ARG A 525 9.07 -11.85 23.52
CA ARG A 525 9.38 -10.67 22.72
C ARG A 525 10.32 -10.92 21.55
N ALA A 526 10.81 -12.15 21.39
CA ALA A 526 11.75 -12.53 20.34
C ALA A 526 11.16 -13.53 19.32
N ALA A 527 9.94 -14.02 19.52
CA ALA A 527 9.38 -15.16 18.79
C ALA A 527 8.19 -14.84 17.87
N TYR A 528 8.11 -13.64 17.31
CA TYR A 528 7.04 -13.31 16.39
C TYR A 528 7.25 -13.95 15.01
N LYS A 529 6.17 -14.55 14.48
CA LYS A 529 6.14 -15.08 13.11
C LYS A 529 5.77 -13.96 12.15
N ASP A 530 6.46 -13.93 11.03
CA ASP A 530 6.12 -13.07 9.89
C ASP A 530 5.55 -13.91 8.72
N GLY A 531 5.14 -13.25 7.64
CA GLY A 531 4.60 -13.91 6.45
C GLY A 531 5.58 -14.83 5.73
N GLY A 532 6.87 -14.78 6.06
CA GLY A 532 7.87 -15.72 5.58
C GLY A 532 7.66 -17.14 6.10
N ALA A 533 6.98 -17.30 7.23
CA ALA A 533 6.64 -18.60 7.80
C ALA A 533 5.74 -19.46 6.88
N ALA A 534 5.00 -18.85 5.97
CA ALA A 534 4.20 -19.54 4.96
C ALA A 534 5.04 -20.49 4.06
N VAL A 535 6.36 -20.32 4.00
CA VAL A 535 7.27 -21.21 3.27
C VAL A 535 7.22 -22.64 3.80
N LEU A 536 6.89 -22.85 5.05
CA LEU A 536 6.81 -24.19 5.66
C LEU A 536 5.71 -25.05 5.02
N THR A 537 4.63 -24.43 4.59
CA THR A 537 3.49 -25.08 3.91
C THR A 537 3.57 -24.98 2.39
N ASN A 538 4.51 -24.20 1.85
CA ASN A 538 4.65 -23.95 0.42
C ASN A 538 5.25 -25.17 -0.29
N SER A 539 4.48 -25.82 -1.16
CA SER A 539 4.92 -26.97 -1.95
C SER A 539 6.00 -26.63 -3.00
N ASN A 540 6.13 -25.35 -3.37
CA ASN A 540 7.13 -24.87 -4.34
C ASN A 540 8.47 -24.53 -3.67
N ALA A 541 8.54 -24.51 -2.33
CA ALA A 541 9.79 -24.24 -1.63
C ALA A 541 10.77 -25.41 -1.82
N PRO A 542 12.03 -25.15 -2.20
CA PRO A 542 13.05 -26.18 -2.32
C PRO A 542 13.26 -26.89 -0.96
N LYS A 543 13.17 -28.23 -0.96
CA LYS A 543 13.31 -29.06 0.25
C LYS A 543 14.37 -30.13 0.05
N ASN A 544 15.05 -30.49 1.15
CA ASN A 544 15.88 -31.67 1.22
C ASN A 544 15.03 -32.97 1.23
N ALA A 545 15.66 -34.13 1.10
CA ALA A 545 14.98 -35.40 1.13
C ALA A 545 14.22 -35.68 2.46
N ASP A 546 14.64 -35.08 3.56
CA ASP A 546 14.00 -35.18 4.88
C ASP A 546 12.83 -34.18 5.05
N GLY A 547 12.48 -33.40 4.00
CA GLY A 547 11.42 -32.41 4.03
C GLY A 547 11.84 -31.05 4.61
N SER A 548 13.06 -30.89 5.12
CA SER A 548 13.58 -29.61 5.59
C SER A 548 13.85 -28.65 4.42
N LEU A 549 13.72 -27.33 4.65
CA LEU A 549 13.99 -26.33 3.62
C LEU A 549 15.49 -26.30 3.29
N ILE A 550 15.82 -26.28 1.99
CA ILE A 550 17.21 -26.21 1.52
C ILE A 550 17.84 -24.88 2.00
N ASN A 551 17.14 -23.77 1.78
CA ASN A 551 17.53 -22.48 2.30
C ASN A 551 16.35 -21.89 3.07
N SER A 552 16.57 -21.43 4.29
CA SER A 552 15.55 -20.78 5.09
C SER A 552 16.17 -19.60 5.83
N ASN A 553 15.68 -18.43 5.50
CA ASN A 553 15.92 -17.21 6.25
C ASN A 553 14.75 -17.03 7.22
N SER A 554 14.67 -17.89 8.24
CA SER A 554 13.65 -17.73 9.27
C SER A 554 13.92 -16.46 10.07
N THR A 555 12.87 -15.76 10.45
CA THR A 555 12.99 -14.45 11.05
C THR A 555 12.11 -14.30 12.26
N SER A 556 12.57 -13.45 13.15
CA SER A 556 11.86 -12.97 14.32
C SER A 556 12.23 -11.50 14.54
N ASN A 557 11.70 -10.88 15.57
CA ASN A 557 12.13 -9.54 15.94
C ASN A 557 13.39 -9.57 16.81
N SER A 558 13.98 -8.39 17.06
CA SER A 558 15.15 -8.20 17.89
C SER A 558 14.89 -7.41 19.18
N TYR A 559 13.66 -7.46 19.71
CA TYR A 559 13.35 -6.71 20.95
C TYR A 559 14.33 -7.06 22.06
N TYR A 560 14.59 -8.35 22.25
CA TYR A 560 15.54 -8.83 23.26
C TYR A 560 16.94 -8.25 23.04
N GLU A 561 17.46 -8.35 21.84
CA GLU A 561 18.81 -7.84 21.50
C GLU A 561 18.87 -6.32 21.64
N SER A 562 17.79 -5.61 21.30
CA SER A 562 17.73 -4.15 21.39
C SER A 562 17.70 -3.64 22.82
N LEU A 563 16.94 -4.28 23.69
CA LEU A 563 16.67 -3.82 25.06
C LEU A 563 17.10 -4.84 26.14
N ASN A 564 17.62 -5.97 25.73
CA ASN A 564 18.06 -7.06 26.61
C ASN A 564 16.93 -7.64 27.50
N ILE A 565 15.73 -7.77 26.94
CA ILE A 565 14.55 -8.31 27.63
C ILE A 565 13.99 -9.48 26.82
N PRO A 566 14.17 -10.74 27.27
CA PRO A 566 13.74 -11.90 26.49
C PRO A 566 12.24 -12.19 26.56
N VAL A 567 11.62 -12.02 27.72
CA VAL A 567 10.20 -12.35 27.97
C VAL A 567 9.56 -11.23 28.77
N THR A 568 8.31 -10.95 28.49
CA THR A 568 7.50 -10.02 29.27
C THR A 568 7.04 -10.71 30.57
N THR A 569 7.48 -10.21 31.73
CA THR A 569 7.10 -10.78 33.04
C THR A 569 5.73 -10.30 33.52
N ALA A 570 5.30 -9.11 33.06
CA ALA A 570 4.00 -8.53 33.35
C ALA A 570 3.42 -7.87 32.08
N ALA A 571 2.10 -7.70 32.03
CA ALA A 571 1.48 -6.91 30.98
C ALA A 571 2.01 -5.47 31.02
N SER A 572 2.25 -4.88 29.86
CA SER A 572 2.57 -3.46 29.74
C SER A 572 1.28 -2.64 29.69
N ASP A 573 1.38 -1.34 29.96
CA ASP A 573 0.24 -0.40 29.86
C ASP A 573 0.66 0.84 29.09
N ILE A 574 -0.07 1.10 28.00
CA ILE A 574 0.10 2.32 27.18
C ILE A 574 -1.19 3.15 27.13
N THR A 575 -2.16 2.88 28.00
CA THR A 575 -3.50 3.50 27.98
C THR A 575 -3.77 4.39 29.18
N THR A 576 -3.12 4.14 30.31
CA THR A 576 -3.38 4.87 31.56
C THR A 576 -2.73 6.25 31.59
N GLY A 577 -3.36 7.20 32.25
CA GLY A 577 -2.82 8.54 32.48
C GLY A 577 -2.85 9.48 31.27
N ILE A 578 -3.47 9.07 30.16
CA ILE A 578 -3.58 9.90 28.96
C ILE A 578 -4.74 10.88 29.11
N THR A 579 -4.45 12.15 28.94
CA THR A 579 -5.43 13.25 28.94
C THR A 579 -5.12 14.21 27.78
N PRO A 580 -6.05 15.10 27.40
CA PRO A 580 -5.78 16.08 26.35
C PRO A 580 -4.56 17.00 26.62
N THR A 581 -4.20 17.16 27.89
CA THR A 581 -3.08 17.99 28.34
C THR A 581 -1.82 17.21 28.70
N SER A 582 -1.90 15.88 28.76
CA SER A 582 -0.78 14.99 29.11
C SER A 582 -0.83 13.74 28.19
N LEU A 583 -0.15 13.83 27.08
CA LEU A 583 -0.07 12.74 26.10
C LEU A 583 1.16 11.86 26.38
N PRO A 584 1.27 10.64 25.78
CA PRO A 584 2.45 9.79 25.95
C PRO A 584 3.75 10.51 25.58
N ALA A 585 4.83 10.21 26.28
CA ALA A 585 6.13 10.88 26.11
C ALA A 585 6.63 10.86 24.65
N VAL A 586 6.42 9.75 23.93
CA VAL A 586 6.78 9.64 22.51
C VAL A 586 5.97 10.60 21.64
N ASP A 587 4.71 10.83 21.96
CA ASP A 587 3.83 11.78 21.25
C ASP A 587 4.21 13.23 21.60
N GLU A 588 4.49 13.53 22.87
CA GLU A 588 4.96 14.85 23.30
C GLU A 588 6.27 15.27 22.61
N ALA A 589 7.19 14.31 22.43
CA ALA A 589 8.44 14.58 21.72
C ALA A 589 8.19 14.95 20.24
N ILE A 590 7.25 14.26 19.57
CA ILE A 590 6.86 14.54 18.19
C ILE A 590 6.11 15.89 18.09
N ILE A 591 5.17 16.16 19.00
CA ILE A 591 4.42 17.41 19.10
C ILE A 591 5.37 18.59 19.26
N THR A 592 6.35 18.46 20.16
CA THR A 592 7.40 19.48 20.39
C THR A 592 8.24 19.70 19.13
N LYS A 593 8.67 18.63 18.47
CA LYS A 593 9.48 18.69 17.24
C LYS A 593 8.71 19.35 16.09
N LEU A 594 7.39 19.17 16.02
CA LEU A 594 6.51 19.80 15.05
C LEU A 594 6.06 21.22 15.44
N GLY A 595 6.37 21.69 16.66
CA GLY A 595 6.00 23.01 17.15
C GLY A 595 4.51 23.21 17.41
N LEU A 596 3.75 22.13 17.72
CA LEU A 596 2.31 22.19 17.90
C LEU A 596 1.93 22.59 19.34
N SER A 597 0.98 23.54 19.49
CA SER A 597 0.60 24.06 20.80
C SER A 597 -0.90 24.06 21.09
N SER A 598 -1.76 24.19 20.06
CA SER A 598 -3.21 24.18 20.27
C SER A 598 -3.69 22.78 20.71
N ALA A 599 -4.75 22.72 21.52
CA ALA A 599 -5.31 21.44 21.95
C ALA A 599 -5.77 20.58 20.76
N TYR A 600 -6.34 21.21 19.74
CA TYR A 600 -6.74 20.53 18.51
C TYR A 600 -5.54 19.91 17.77
N ASP A 601 -4.51 20.71 17.49
CA ASP A 601 -3.33 20.23 16.75
C ASP A 601 -2.58 19.12 17.49
N ARG A 602 -2.48 19.23 18.81
CA ARG A 602 -1.87 18.20 19.67
C ARG A 602 -2.67 16.90 19.62
N MET A 603 -3.99 16.96 19.73
CA MET A 603 -4.86 15.78 19.64
C MET A 603 -4.88 15.17 18.24
N MET A 604 -4.88 15.98 17.18
CA MET A 604 -4.73 15.50 15.81
C MET A 604 -3.36 14.85 15.57
N CYS A 605 -2.29 15.43 16.13
CA CYS A 605 -0.96 14.81 16.08
C CYS A 605 -0.94 13.45 16.78
N PHE A 606 -1.53 13.35 17.97
CA PHE A 606 -1.65 12.10 18.71
C PHE A 606 -2.43 11.04 17.91
N LEU A 607 -3.56 11.41 17.31
CA LEU A 607 -4.34 10.53 16.45
C LEU A 607 -3.53 10.07 15.23
N LEU A 608 -2.87 10.99 14.51
CA LEU A 608 -2.07 10.66 13.33
C LEU A 608 -0.87 9.76 13.68
N ASN A 609 -0.30 9.92 14.87
CA ASN A 609 0.72 9.01 15.38
C ASN A 609 0.12 7.63 15.72
N GLU A 610 -1.09 7.60 16.31
CA GLU A 610 -1.77 6.33 16.58
C GLU A 610 -2.16 5.61 15.29
N ARG A 611 -2.61 6.35 14.26
CA ARG A 611 -2.83 5.79 12.92
C ARG A 611 -1.55 5.19 12.35
N SER A 612 -0.39 5.85 12.50
CA SER A 612 0.90 5.27 12.11
C SER A 612 1.22 4.00 12.90
N ARG A 613 1.11 4.00 14.23
CA ARG A 613 1.39 2.81 15.04
C ARG A 613 0.55 1.61 14.61
N GLU A 614 -0.72 1.85 14.32
CA GLU A 614 -1.67 0.80 13.98
C GLU A 614 -1.57 0.39 12.49
N LEU A 615 -1.57 1.36 11.58
CA LEU A 615 -1.76 1.19 10.15
C LEU A 615 -0.45 1.38 9.34
N TYR A 616 0.72 1.32 9.98
CA TYR A 616 2.01 1.58 9.34
C TYR A 616 2.19 0.77 8.05
N GLY A 617 2.38 1.47 6.93
CA GLY A 617 2.58 0.84 5.63
C GLY A 617 1.33 0.18 5.01
N GLU A 618 0.13 0.46 5.51
CA GLU A 618 -1.14 -0.08 4.98
C GLU A 618 -1.78 0.82 3.91
N LEU A 619 -0.97 1.54 3.16
CA LEU A 619 -1.33 2.32 1.96
C LEU A 619 -2.30 3.50 2.21
N LEU A 620 -2.19 4.17 3.36
CA LEU A 620 -3.10 5.24 3.78
C LEU A 620 -2.42 6.58 4.08
N ARG A 621 -1.10 6.58 4.33
CA ARG A 621 -0.43 7.70 5.01
C ARG A 621 -0.49 9.02 4.26
N TRP A 622 -0.19 9.02 2.97
CA TRP A 622 -0.12 10.28 2.20
C TRP A 622 -1.47 11.01 2.20
N GLU A 623 -2.57 10.26 2.01
CA GLU A 623 -3.91 10.84 2.00
C GLU A 623 -4.33 11.38 3.36
N ASP A 624 -3.98 10.69 4.43
CA ASP A 624 -4.22 11.20 5.79
C ASP A 624 -3.51 12.52 6.02
N LEU A 625 -2.24 12.62 5.66
CA LEU A 625 -1.45 13.84 5.85
C LEU A 625 -1.87 14.97 4.90
N ALA A 626 -2.23 14.65 3.65
CA ALA A 626 -2.67 15.64 2.69
C ALA A 626 -4.03 16.24 3.08
N ARG A 627 -5.03 15.41 3.44
CA ARG A 627 -6.37 15.89 3.81
C ARG A 627 -6.39 16.73 5.08
N THR A 628 -5.50 16.40 6.06
CA THR A 628 -5.36 17.15 7.33
C THR A 628 -4.38 18.31 7.23
N LYS A 629 -3.85 18.63 6.05
CA LYS A 629 -2.83 19.65 5.80
C LYS A 629 -1.59 19.54 6.70
N THR A 630 -1.24 18.33 7.14
CA THR A 630 -0.05 18.07 7.96
C THR A 630 1.11 17.50 7.15
N LEU A 631 0.91 17.21 5.85
CA LEU A 631 1.93 16.62 4.98
C LEU A 631 3.23 17.43 4.96
N LEU A 632 3.15 18.74 4.77
CA LEU A 632 4.34 19.59 4.63
C LEU A 632 5.19 19.59 5.89
N SER A 633 4.58 19.82 7.05
CA SER A 633 5.31 19.90 8.32
C SER A 633 5.95 18.57 8.68
N ARG A 634 5.21 17.46 8.51
CA ARG A 634 5.70 16.12 8.83
C ARG A 634 6.76 15.64 7.86
N ALA A 635 6.56 15.81 6.55
CA ALA A 635 7.55 15.42 5.55
C ALA A 635 8.85 16.24 5.70
N LYS A 636 8.76 17.56 5.91
CA LYS A 636 9.95 18.39 6.18
C LYS A 636 10.70 17.96 7.44
N THR A 637 10.00 17.40 8.42
CA THR A 637 10.61 17.02 9.71
C THR A 637 11.28 15.65 9.67
N TYR A 638 10.73 14.70 8.87
CA TYR A 638 11.12 13.28 8.93
C TYR A 638 11.58 12.69 7.60
N ASN A 639 11.38 13.39 6.47
CA ASN A 639 11.79 12.93 5.16
C ASN A 639 12.82 13.87 4.56
N GLU A 640 14.09 13.53 4.71
CA GLU A 640 15.21 14.37 4.25
C GLU A 640 15.17 14.65 2.73
N GLY A 641 14.64 13.72 1.92
CA GLY A 641 14.50 13.91 0.46
C GLY A 641 13.45 14.95 0.10
N ALA A 642 12.40 15.11 0.91
CA ALA A 642 11.31 16.03 0.63
C ALA A 642 11.61 17.50 1.02
N VAL A 643 12.56 17.74 1.94
CA VAL A 643 12.80 19.06 2.57
C VAL A 643 12.96 20.18 1.57
N ALA A 644 13.72 19.96 0.50
CA ALA A 644 14.09 20.99 -0.46
C ALA A 644 12.96 21.41 -1.40
N ALA A 645 12.04 20.50 -1.72
CA ALA A 645 11.10 20.70 -2.83
C ALA A 645 9.62 20.69 -2.42
N ILE A 646 9.25 20.12 -1.28
CA ILE A 646 7.85 20.04 -0.87
C ILE A 646 7.24 21.43 -0.58
N GLN A 647 6.09 21.71 -1.18
CA GLN A 647 5.37 22.99 -1.15
C GLN A 647 3.86 22.75 -1.06
N GLU A 648 3.09 23.84 -0.88
CA GLU A 648 1.62 23.81 -0.77
C GLU A 648 0.93 23.08 -1.94
N LYS A 649 1.43 23.22 -3.18
CA LYS A 649 0.88 22.52 -4.34
C LYS A 649 0.87 20.99 -4.17
N HIS A 650 1.77 20.45 -3.35
CA HIS A 650 1.96 19.01 -3.17
C HIS A 650 0.92 18.35 -2.24
N TYR A 651 -0.06 19.11 -1.74
CA TYR A 651 -1.30 18.50 -1.21
C TYR A 651 -2.17 17.85 -2.29
N LEU A 652 -1.86 18.14 -3.56
CA LEU A 652 -2.43 17.48 -4.74
C LEU A 652 -1.29 17.04 -5.65
N ARG A 653 -1.59 16.10 -6.54
CA ARG A 653 -0.69 15.69 -7.62
C ARG A 653 -1.02 16.49 -8.90
N PRO A 654 -0.06 16.65 -9.83
CA PRO A 654 -0.35 17.24 -11.12
C PRO A 654 -1.30 16.35 -11.92
N LEU A 655 -2.21 16.95 -12.70
CA LEU A 655 -2.97 16.19 -13.69
C LEU A 655 -2.00 15.57 -14.70
N PRO A 656 -2.29 14.33 -15.16
CA PRO A 656 -1.44 13.70 -16.16
C PRO A 656 -1.39 14.53 -17.43
N GLN A 657 -0.21 14.80 -17.88
CA GLN A 657 -0.02 15.54 -19.12
C GLN A 657 -0.63 14.78 -20.31
N THR A 658 -0.51 13.45 -20.32
CA THR A 658 -1.18 12.61 -21.34
C THR A 658 -2.66 12.91 -21.45
N PHE A 659 -3.35 13.19 -20.32
CA PHE A 659 -4.74 13.64 -20.36
C PHE A 659 -4.85 15.03 -20.99
N LEU A 660 -4.05 16.02 -20.55
CA LEU A 660 -4.10 17.38 -21.08
C LEU A 660 -3.72 17.48 -22.58
N ASP A 661 -2.88 16.58 -23.07
CA ASP A 661 -2.44 16.56 -24.48
C ASP A 661 -3.50 15.95 -25.42
N ASN A 662 -4.43 15.14 -24.88
CA ASN A 662 -5.41 14.40 -25.67
C ASN A 662 -6.82 15.00 -25.64
N ILE A 663 -7.05 16.09 -24.89
CA ILE A 663 -8.33 16.75 -24.82
C ILE A 663 -8.38 18.02 -25.65
N TYR A 664 -9.58 18.45 -26.00
CA TYR A 664 -9.88 19.58 -26.85
C TYR A 664 -10.63 20.66 -26.06
N ASN A 665 -10.53 21.91 -26.52
CA ASN A 665 -11.34 23.02 -26.02
C ASN A 665 -12.78 22.98 -26.61
N ALA A 666 -13.62 23.92 -26.20
CA ALA A 666 -15.02 24.01 -26.65
C ALA A 666 -15.16 24.22 -28.17
N ASP A 667 -14.13 24.80 -28.80
CA ASP A 667 -14.12 25.06 -30.24
C ASP A 667 -13.65 23.84 -31.07
N GLY A 668 -13.36 22.71 -30.42
CA GLY A 668 -12.96 21.47 -31.06
C GLY A 668 -11.48 21.41 -31.48
N HIS A 669 -10.62 22.23 -30.89
CA HIS A 669 -9.18 22.24 -31.12
C HIS A 669 -8.42 21.67 -29.91
N ALA A 670 -7.24 21.10 -30.14
CA ALA A 670 -6.36 20.68 -29.05
C ALA A 670 -6.03 21.87 -28.15
N LEU A 671 -5.93 21.63 -26.85
CA LEU A 671 -5.61 22.69 -25.87
C LEU A 671 -4.27 23.37 -26.19
N THR A 672 -4.24 24.69 -26.18
CA THR A 672 -3.02 25.49 -26.17
C THR A 672 -2.23 25.31 -24.88
N ALA A 673 -0.99 25.79 -24.83
CA ALA A 673 -0.17 25.73 -23.61
C ALA A 673 -0.83 26.48 -22.43
N ASP A 674 -1.42 27.64 -22.69
CA ASP A 674 -2.11 28.44 -21.67
C ASP A 674 -3.39 27.75 -21.16
N GLU A 675 -4.17 27.11 -22.03
CA GLU A 675 -5.37 26.35 -21.63
C GLU A 675 -4.98 25.11 -20.80
N LYS A 676 -3.90 24.40 -21.17
CA LYS A 676 -3.35 23.29 -20.37
C LYS A 676 -2.90 23.77 -18.98
N ALA A 677 -2.18 24.89 -18.92
CA ALA A 677 -1.75 25.47 -17.65
C ALA A 677 -2.94 25.92 -16.78
N ALA A 678 -3.99 26.49 -17.38
CA ALA A 678 -5.22 26.87 -16.68
C ALA A 678 -6.00 25.66 -16.15
N MET A 679 -5.93 24.53 -16.86
CA MET A 679 -6.61 23.30 -16.45
C MET A 679 -5.81 22.51 -15.41
N GLN A 680 -4.49 22.69 -15.31
CA GLN A 680 -3.60 22.01 -14.38
C GLN A 680 -3.88 22.46 -12.93
N ASN A 681 -3.47 21.65 -11.95
CA ASN A 681 -3.50 22.07 -10.55
C ASN A 681 -2.54 23.25 -10.31
N PRO A 682 -2.91 24.22 -9.49
CA PRO A 682 -2.11 25.42 -9.27
C PRO A 682 -0.66 25.10 -8.84
N GLY A 683 0.30 25.73 -9.51
CA GLY A 683 1.71 25.60 -9.22
C GLY A 683 2.46 24.49 -9.99
N TYR A 684 1.76 23.70 -10.81
CA TYR A 684 2.36 22.70 -11.70
C TYR A 684 2.48 23.19 -13.14
#